data_a315b4e3d6d55cf4e4b56a8e6d1e729d
#
_entry.id   a315b4e3d6d55cf4e4b56a8e6d1e729d
#
_cell.length_a   1.000
_cell.length_b   1.000
_cell.length_c   1.000
_cell.angle_alpha   90.00
_cell.angle_beta   90.00
_cell.angle_gamma   90.00
#
_symmetry.space_group_name_H-M   'P 1'
#
loop_
_entity.id
_entity.type
_entity.pdbx_description
1 polymer ?
#
loop_
_entity_poly.entity_id
_entity_poly.type
_entity_poly.pdbx_seq_one_letter_code
_entity_poly.pdbx_strand_id
1 'polypeptide(L)'
;MGSLLVGQVIASVEAAKPGVYPPQQIAHTLSFLSGMILLFLGFFRLGWLIEFIPYPPISAFVTSASITIISTQIPICLGITGINTRESPYKVLLNTMKHLPDSGLDASIGISSIILLFAIQHVCEKMEVRQPSKKRMWSMICSLRLTFTILLFTLISWLVHRNTPGDSRKFRIVGPIEKGFSHAGVPKMDTELFGLVATELPAIVIILIVEHIAIAKEFGRVYGYKVIPSQEILAQGAANVFSPFVGGYVCTGSFGASAVLTKAGVRTPLAGLFSAAVLLLALYALTAVFYYIPNAALSGLIIHATINLIAPPHKLYKFWKFSPFEFCIWVIGVILAMFTDLEIAIYAGIGLSFALVLIRMARKPGKFTGRARVTRVATNQSTHINEDARSSTSSVTETVDAHDAHETLELSRDLYLPMHTSKTAHNPDVSVEPAYPGVFIYRFAETFNYINQANHTDHLLTHILDHTRPTQLDDGLRPQDRLWSDAPRKAPGLGGEDIHTKPLLRAVILDFSNVNVIDMTSLQGLVDLRNRLDRHAAPAAVEWHFSGVQSRWTRQSLVFAGFGRPSTSNLDALGNWCPAYSVSTSFAGATLNQEYEPNLRRKYVTEEDGERRYTTDAKDPTNGVTMEGKRRTVPIYGVDRPFFHVDLVDAVDAAVRDAKKRDEDWRTCAPSATSHGNDAV
;
A
#
# COMPACT_ATOMS: atom_id res chain seq x y z
N MET A 1 -15.58 9.77 -19.98
CA MET A 1 -16.30 8.70 -19.27
C MET A 1 -17.56 9.21 -18.57
N GLY A 2 -17.51 10.33 -17.86
CA GLY A 2 -18.70 10.89 -17.19
C GLY A 2 -19.94 11.03 -18.06
N SER A 3 -19.78 11.49 -19.31
CA SER A 3 -20.93 11.60 -20.25
C SER A 3 -21.56 10.27 -20.65
N LEU A 4 -20.78 9.19 -20.71
CA LEU A 4 -21.31 7.84 -20.97
C LEU A 4 -22.21 7.39 -19.82
N LEU A 5 -21.73 7.56 -18.59
CA LEU A 5 -22.48 7.22 -17.38
C LEU A 5 -23.78 8.03 -17.24
N VAL A 6 -23.70 9.35 -17.49
CA VAL A 6 -24.91 10.19 -17.52
C VAL A 6 -25.92 9.66 -18.54
N GLY A 7 -25.45 9.24 -19.72
CA GLY A 7 -26.30 8.61 -20.74
C GLY A 7 -26.95 7.30 -20.28
N GLN A 8 -26.24 6.47 -19.52
CA GLN A 8 -26.78 5.24 -18.92
C GLN A 8 -27.84 5.54 -17.86
N VAL A 9 -27.56 6.49 -16.95
CA VAL A 9 -28.54 6.91 -15.93
C VAL A 9 -29.79 7.50 -16.54
N ILE A 10 -29.66 8.33 -17.58
CA ILE A 10 -30.82 8.86 -18.31
C ILE A 10 -31.65 7.69 -18.87
N ALA A 11 -31.01 6.71 -19.47
CA ALA A 11 -31.73 5.53 -20.01
C ALA A 11 -32.39 4.70 -18.91
N SER A 12 -31.76 4.52 -17.77
CA SER A 12 -32.28 3.82 -16.59
C SER A 12 -33.52 4.52 -16.02
N VAL A 13 -33.46 5.85 -15.84
CA VAL A 13 -34.59 6.65 -15.37
C VAL A 13 -35.73 6.69 -16.37
N GLU A 14 -35.43 6.79 -17.68
CA GLU A 14 -36.42 6.78 -18.74
C GLU A 14 -37.11 5.42 -18.84
N ALA A 15 -36.39 4.31 -18.60
CA ALA A 15 -36.99 2.97 -18.53
C ALA A 15 -37.93 2.81 -17.32
N ALA A 16 -37.57 3.43 -16.17
CA ALA A 16 -38.41 3.39 -14.97
C ALA A 16 -39.64 4.27 -15.05
N LYS A 17 -39.55 5.46 -15.69
CA LYS A 17 -40.65 6.44 -15.87
C LYS A 17 -40.56 7.10 -17.25
N PRO A 18 -41.08 6.46 -18.29
CA PRO A 18 -41.01 6.97 -19.66
C PRO A 18 -41.68 8.35 -19.82
N GLY A 19 -40.94 9.33 -20.35
CA GLY A 19 -41.48 10.64 -20.75
C GLY A 19 -41.79 11.60 -19.60
N VAL A 20 -41.60 11.24 -18.34
CA VAL A 20 -41.87 12.12 -17.18
C VAL A 20 -40.83 13.17 -16.98
N TYR A 21 -39.55 12.81 -17.10
CA TYR A 21 -38.43 13.68 -16.85
C TYR A 21 -37.63 13.93 -18.12
N PRO A 22 -37.39 15.21 -18.50
CA PRO A 22 -36.52 15.51 -19.62
C PRO A 22 -35.05 15.14 -19.31
N PRO A 23 -34.31 14.62 -20.31
CA PRO A 23 -32.89 14.19 -20.10
C PRO A 23 -32.00 15.23 -19.43
N GLN A 24 -32.23 16.51 -19.71
CA GLN A 24 -31.50 17.63 -19.13
C GLN A 24 -31.72 17.73 -17.61
N GLN A 25 -32.96 17.57 -17.15
CA GLN A 25 -33.28 17.62 -15.72
C GLN A 25 -32.62 16.47 -14.96
N ILE A 26 -32.60 15.26 -15.53
CA ILE A 26 -31.89 14.11 -14.95
C ILE A 26 -30.39 14.38 -14.83
N ALA A 27 -29.78 14.90 -15.90
CA ALA A 27 -28.37 15.23 -15.93
C ALA A 27 -27.99 16.34 -14.95
N HIS A 28 -28.81 17.37 -14.80
CA HIS A 28 -28.62 18.47 -13.83
C HIS A 28 -28.72 17.95 -12.38
N THR A 29 -29.73 17.13 -12.09
CA THR A 29 -29.92 16.53 -10.75
C THR A 29 -28.74 15.64 -10.39
N LEU A 30 -28.27 14.82 -11.31
CA LEU A 30 -27.14 13.95 -11.14
C LEU A 30 -25.85 14.74 -10.85
N SER A 31 -25.61 15.82 -11.62
CA SER A 31 -24.45 16.70 -11.42
C SER A 31 -24.47 17.38 -10.04
N PHE A 32 -25.61 17.89 -9.65
CA PHE A 32 -25.78 18.56 -8.36
C PHE A 32 -25.54 17.61 -7.18
N LEU A 33 -26.20 16.44 -7.19
CA LEU A 33 -26.06 15.47 -6.11
C LEU A 33 -24.66 14.90 -6.01
N SER A 34 -24.05 14.51 -7.13
CA SER A 34 -22.67 14.05 -7.15
C SER A 34 -21.70 15.13 -6.69
N GLY A 35 -21.92 16.39 -7.12
CA GLY A 35 -21.15 17.55 -6.68
C GLY A 35 -21.24 17.80 -5.18
N MET A 36 -22.43 17.69 -4.59
CA MET A 36 -22.65 17.83 -3.14
C MET A 36 -21.88 16.74 -2.34
N ILE A 37 -21.92 15.49 -2.82
CA ILE A 37 -21.17 14.40 -2.17
C ILE A 37 -19.66 14.66 -2.27
N LEU A 38 -19.17 15.09 -3.45
CA LEU A 38 -17.76 15.42 -3.65
C LEU A 38 -17.31 16.59 -2.76
N LEU A 39 -18.14 17.65 -2.62
CA LEU A 39 -17.88 18.77 -1.71
C LEU A 39 -17.77 18.29 -0.26
N PHE A 40 -18.68 17.42 0.17
CA PHE A 40 -18.65 16.84 1.51
C PHE A 40 -17.34 16.05 1.73
N LEU A 41 -16.97 15.14 0.82
CA LEU A 41 -15.73 14.36 0.90
C LEU A 41 -14.48 15.26 0.90
N GLY A 42 -14.47 16.30 0.08
CA GLY A 42 -13.36 17.25 0.00
C GLY A 42 -13.23 18.09 1.28
N PHE A 43 -14.34 18.60 1.82
CA PHE A 43 -14.41 19.43 3.03
C PHE A 43 -13.93 18.66 4.27
N PHE A 44 -14.37 17.43 4.44
CA PHE A 44 -13.92 16.54 5.51
C PHE A 44 -12.54 15.92 5.28
N ARG A 45 -11.85 16.34 4.23
CA ARG A 45 -10.50 15.86 3.87
C ARG A 45 -10.39 14.33 3.71
N LEU A 46 -11.47 13.70 3.24
CA LEU A 46 -11.52 12.26 3.04
C LEU A 46 -10.77 11.80 1.76
N GLY A 47 -9.99 12.66 1.15
CA GLY A 47 -9.18 12.34 -0.05
C GLY A 47 -8.19 11.17 0.14
N TRP A 48 -7.82 10.85 1.39
CA TRP A 48 -7.00 9.68 1.70
C TRP A 48 -7.70 8.35 1.38
N LEU A 49 -9.05 8.31 1.35
CA LEU A 49 -9.80 7.10 0.95
C LEU A 49 -9.43 6.61 -0.45
N ILE A 50 -8.99 7.52 -1.33
CA ILE A 50 -8.58 7.16 -2.70
C ILE A 50 -7.28 6.35 -2.71
N GLU A 51 -6.45 6.46 -1.67
CA GLU A 51 -5.20 5.71 -1.56
C GLU A 51 -5.45 4.20 -1.36
N PHE A 52 -6.66 3.83 -0.93
CA PHE A 52 -7.08 2.42 -0.87
C PHE A 52 -7.38 1.81 -2.24
N ILE A 53 -7.54 2.62 -3.29
CA ILE A 53 -7.77 2.10 -4.63
C ILE A 53 -6.42 1.84 -5.30
N PRO A 54 -6.01 0.59 -5.48
CA PRO A 54 -4.72 0.26 -6.04
C PRO A 54 -4.68 0.51 -7.56
N TYR A 55 -3.47 0.60 -8.09
CA TYR A 55 -3.24 0.94 -9.51
C TYR A 55 -3.84 -0.08 -10.52
N PRO A 56 -3.78 -1.42 -10.30
CA PRO A 56 -4.30 -2.38 -11.27
C PRO A 56 -5.79 -2.22 -11.62
N PRO A 57 -6.74 -2.09 -10.66
CA PRO A 57 -8.14 -1.78 -10.96
C PRO A 57 -8.34 -0.47 -11.73
N ILE A 58 -7.59 0.59 -11.38
CA ILE A 58 -7.67 1.86 -12.11
C ILE A 58 -7.23 1.68 -13.57
N SER A 59 -6.13 0.97 -13.79
CA SER A 59 -5.62 0.69 -15.14
C SER A 59 -6.58 -0.20 -15.94
N ALA A 60 -7.20 -1.19 -15.31
CA ALA A 60 -8.23 -2.04 -15.93
C ALA A 60 -9.44 -1.20 -16.33
N PHE A 61 -9.93 -0.34 -15.44
CA PHE A 61 -11.05 0.56 -15.69
C PHE A 61 -10.76 1.52 -16.87
N VAL A 62 -9.62 2.19 -16.89
CA VAL A 62 -9.25 3.09 -17.98
C VAL A 62 -9.18 2.35 -19.32
N THR A 63 -8.60 1.14 -19.34
CA THR A 63 -8.50 0.32 -20.53
C THR A 63 -9.88 -0.16 -21.03
N SER A 64 -10.69 -0.69 -20.14
CA SER A 64 -12.02 -1.20 -20.47
C SER A 64 -12.97 -0.09 -20.93
N ALA A 65 -12.96 1.05 -20.23
CA ALA A 65 -13.76 2.21 -20.64
C ALA A 65 -13.29 2.76 -22.00
N SER A 66 -12.00 2.72 -22.32
CA SER A 66 -11.48 3.08 -23.63
C SER A 66 -12.01 2.13 -24.71
N ILE A 67 -12.02 0.82 -24.44
CA ILE A 67 -12.59 -0.18 -25.37
C ILE A 67 -14.09 0.04 -25.54
N THR A 68 -14.82 0.32 -24.46
CA THR A 68 -16.26 0.64 -24.50
C THR A 68 -16.53 1.87 -25.37
N ILE A 69 -15.79 2.96 -25.18
CA ILE A 69 -15.94 4.18 -25.99
C ILE A 69 -15.65 3.88 -27.47
N ILE A 70 -14.57 3.17 -27.76
CA ILE A 70 -14.23 2.79 -29.13
C ILE A 70 -15.36 1.95 -29.75
N SER A 71 -15.89 0.97 -29.03
CA SER A 71 -16.97 0.12 -29.52
C SER A 71 -18.22 0.91 -29.88
N THR A 72 -18.56 1.97 -29.10
CA THR A 72 -19.71 2.85 -29.40
C THR A 72 -19.47 3.78 -30.58
N GLN A 73 -18.19 4.14 -30.85
CA GLN A 73 -17.83 5.07 -31.91
C GLN A 73 -17.64 4.39 -33.27
N ILE A 74 -17.33 3.10 -33.33
CA ILE A 74 -17.14 2.35 -34.59
C ILE A 74 -18.38 2.39 -35.48
N PRO A 75 -19.60 2.07 -35.02
CA PRO A 75 -20.81 2.13 -35.87
C PRO A 75 -21.08 3.56 -36.38
N ILE A 76 -20.83 4.59 -35.54
CA ILE A 76 -21.02 5.98 -35.95
C ILE A 76 -19.97 6.39 -37.02
N CYS A 77 -18.73 5.94 -36.85
CA CYS A 77 -17.64 6.16 -37.80
C CYS A 77 -17.93 5.51 -39.16
N LEU A 78 -18.57 4.34 -39.17
CA LEU A 78 -18.95 3.59 -40.36
C LEU A 78 -20.32 4.03 -40.94
N GLY A 79 -21.06 4.90 -40.27
CA GLY A 79 -22.37 5.39 -40.70
C GLY A 79 -23.48 4.35 -40.53
N ILE A 80 -23.27 3.28 -39.79
CA ILE A 80 -24.25 2.23 -39.54
C ILE A 80 -25.36 2.73 -38.63
N THR A 81 -26.60 2.49 -38.98
CA THR A 81 -27.78 2.92 -38.25
C THR A 81 -28.48 1.73 -37.56
N GLY A 82 -29.28 2.01 -36.52
CA GLY A 82 -30.09 1.00 -35.87
C GLY A 82 -29.38 0.12 -34.84
N ILE A 83 -28.08 0.38 -34.57
CA ILE A 83 -27.37 -0.31 -33.49
C ILE A 83 -27.57 0.43 -32.18
N ASN A 84 -28.03 -0.29 -31.16
CA ASN A 84 -28.09 0.24 -29.81
C ASN A 84 -26.69 0.29 -29.19
N THR A 85 -26.09 1.48 -29.16
CA THR A 85 -24.73 1.71 -28.62
C THR A 85 -24.65 1.74 -27.08
N ARG A 86 -25.82 1.62 -26.40
CA ARG A 86 -25.92 1.58 -24.92
C ARG A 86 -25.84 0.18 -24.32
N GLU A 87 -25.82 -0.87 -25.18
CA GLU A 87 -25.64 -2.24 -24.75
C GLU A 87 -24.17 -2.54 -24.38
N SER A 88 -23.94 -3.69 -23.76
CA SER A 88 -22.58 -4.15 -23.41
C SER A 88 -21.64 -4.14 -24.62
N PRO A 89 -20.36 -3.74 -24.46
CA PRO A 89 -19.42 -3.53 -25.57
C PRO A 89 -19.31 -4.68 -26.56
N TYR A 90 -19.35 -5.94 -26.06
CA TYR A 90 -19.28 -7.12 -26.92
C TYR A 90 -20.50 -7.24 -27.87
N LYS A 91 -21.72 -6.90 -27.40
CA LYS A 91 -22.92 -6.89 -28.22
C LYS A 91 -22.85 -5.82 -29.30
N VAL A 92 -22.41 -4.62 -28.93
CA VAL A 92 -22.24 -3.53 -29.89
C VAL A 92 -21.26 -3.92 -30.99
N LEU A 93 -20.12 -4.52 -30.64
CA LEU A 93 -19.13 -5.00 -31.63
C LEU A 93 -19.70 -6.09 -32.53
N LEU A 94 -20.39 -7.10 -31.96
CA LEU A 94 -21.02 -8.17 -32.75
C LEU A 94 -22.08 -7.63 -33.70
N ASN A 95 -22.97 -6.74 -33.21
CA ASN A 95 -24.00 -6.13 -34.03
C ASN A 95 -23.40 -5.25 -35.13
N THR A 96 -22.32 -4.52 -34.83
CA THR A 96 -21.57 -3.72 -35.84
C THR A 96 -20.98 -4.63 -36.92
N MET A 97 -20.41 -5.76 -36.55
CA MET A 97 -19.90 -6.73 -37.55
C MET A 97 -20.98 -7.33 -38.45
N LYS A 98 -22.14 -7.61 -37.88
CA LYS A 98 -23.31 -8.14 -38.64
C LYS A 98 -23.82 -7.13 -39.67
N HIS A 99 -23.85 -5.85 -39.32
CA HIS A 99 -24.34 -4.77 -40.17
C HIS A 99 -23.23 -4.02 -40.93
N LEU A 100 -22.05 -4.62 -41.04
CA LEU A 100 -20.91 -4.03 -41.78
C LEU A 100 -21.26 -3.79 -43.27
N PRO A 101 -22.06 -4.63 -43.97
CA PRO A 101 -22.46 -4.36 -45.35
C PRO A 101 -23.32 -3.09 -45.51
N ASP A 102 -23.99 -2.64 -44.44
CA ASP A 102 -24.85 -1.45 -44.44
C ASP A 102 -24.06 -0.13 -44.23
N SER A 103 -22.75 -0.19 -44.35
CA SER A 103 -21.84 0.98 -44.18
C SER A 103 -22.07 2.00 -45.28
N GLY A 104 -22.29 3.28 -44.89
CA GLY A 104 -22.55 4.38 -45.79
C GLY A 104 -21.31 5.14 -46.22
N LEU A 105 -21.52 6.25 -46.91
CA LEU A 105 -20.42 7.22 -47.27
C LEU A 105 -19.72 7.82 -46.04
N ASP A 106 -20.36 7.80 -44.88
CA ASP A 106 -19.80 8.18 -43.60
C ASP A 106 -18.50 7.39 -43.31
N ALA A 107 -18.44 6.11 -43.67
CA ALA A 107 -17.26 5.27 -43.50
C ALA A 107 -16.02 5.83 -44.20
N SER A 108 -16.20 6.39 -45.38
CA SER A 108 -15.07 6.99 -46.12
C SER A 108 -14.48 8.20 -45.39
N ILE A 109 -15.34 9.01 -44.79
CA ILE A 109 -14.95 10.20 -44.01
C ILE A 109 -14.30 9.75 -42.67
N GLY A 110 -14.94 8.83 -41.99
CA GLY A 110 -14.46 8.31 -40.69
C GLY A 110 -13.08 7.64 -40.80
N ILE A 111 -12.93 6.71 -41.74
CA ILE A 111 -11.66 5.99 -41.94
C ILE A 111 -10.56 6.96 -42.43
N SER A 112 -10.87 7.86 -43.38
CA SER A 112 -9.89 8.82 -43.86
C SER A 112 -9.46 9.82 -42.77
N SER A 113 -10.36 10.20 -41.85
CA SER A 113 -10.02 11.06 -40.72
C SER A 113 -9.08 10.34 -39.74
N ILE A 114 -9.31 9.04 -39.46
CA ILE A 114 -8.44 8.23 -38.58
C ILE A 114 -7.04 8.09 -39.23
N ILE A 115 -6.99 7.71 -40.52
CA ILE A 115 -5.73 7.60 -41.26
C ILE A 115 -4.95 8.92 -41.24
N LEU A 116 -5.62 10.04 -41.52
CA LEU A 116 -4.99 11.36 -41.49
C LEU A 116 -4.42 11.71 -40.11
N LEU A 117 -5.17 11.45 -39.06
CA LEU A 117 -4.72 11.71 -37.68
C LEU A 117 -3.46 10.88 -37.31
N PHE A 118 -3.43 9.60 -37.64
CA PHE A 118 -2.26 8.76 -37.43
C PHE A 118 -1.08 9.15 -38.33
N ALA A 119 -1.34 9.50 -39.59
CA ALA A 119 -0.30 9.95 -40.50
C ALA A 119 0.36 11.24 -40.02
N ILE A 120 -0.42 12.25 -39.64
CA ILE A 120 0.13 13.51 -39.08
C ILE A 120 0.93 13.19 -37.80
N GLN A 121 0.41 12.37 -36.90
CA GLN A 121 1.10 12.00 -35.68
C GLN A 121 2.45 11.35 -35.99
N HIS A 122 2.48 10.34 -36.86
CA HIS A 122 3.70 9.61 -37.23
C HIS A 122 4.74 10.52 -37.88
N VAL A 123 4.30 11.38 -38.79
CA VAL A 123 5.18 12.35 -39.44
C VAL A 123 5.77 13.35 -38.44
N CYS A 124 4.95 13.88 -37.54
CA CYS A 124 5.42 14.82 -36.52
C CYS A 124 6.40 14.17 -35.55
N GLU A 125 6.11 12.97 -35.06
CA GLU A 125 7.02 12.21 -34.18
C GLU A 125 8.35 11.90 -34.85
N LYS A 126 8.32 11.48 -36.10
CA LYS A 126 9.55 11.21 -36.88
C LYS A 126 10.36 12.46 -37.14
N MET A 127 9.70 13.60 -37.44
CA MET A 127 10.34 14.89 -37.66
C MET A 127 10.88 15.50 -36.35
N GLU A 128 10.22 15.30 -35.24
CA GLU A 128 10.69 15.73 -33.91
C GLU A 128 12.03 15.06 -33.55
N VAL A 129 12.20 13.77 -33.89
CA VAL A 129 13.45 13.04 -33.71
C VAL A 129 14.51 13.49 -34.73
N ARG A 130 14.12 13.74 -36.00
CA ARG A 130 15.04 14.07 -37.08
C ARG A 130 15.56 15.53 -37.02
N GLN A 131 14.77 16.44 -36.46
CA GLN A 131 15.09 17.87 -36.35
C GLN A 131 14.99 18.38 -34.90
N PRO A 132 15.95 18.05 -34.04
CA PRO A 132 15.90 18.42 -32.62
C PRO A 132 15.88 19.92 -32.38
N SER A 133 16.47 20.74 -33.29
CA SER A 133 16.44 22.22 -33.22
C SER A 133 15.02 22.79 -33.38
N LYS A 134 14.12 22.10 -34.09
CA LYS A 134 12.73 22.50 -34.32
C LYS A 134 11.71 21.64 -33.55
N LYS A 135 12.15 20.95 -32.54
CA LYS A 135 11.32 20.04 -31.70
C LYS A 135 10.03 20.70 -31.22
N ARG A 136 10.11 21.95 -30.72
CA ARG A 136 8.97 22.71 -30.20
C ARG A 136 7.92 22.99 -31.30
N MET A 137 8.37 23.31 -32.49
CA MET A 137 7.46 23.57 -33.63
C MET A 137 6.72 22.29 -34.04
N TRP A 138 7.43 21.15 -34.18
CA TRP A 138 6.82 19.86 -34.52
C TRP A 138 5.84 19.39 -33.44
N SER A 139 6.15 19.59 -32.16
CA SER A 139 5.24 19.32 -31.05
C SER A 139 3.97 20.16 -31.10
N MET A 140 4.07 21.46 -31.46
CA MET A 140 2.89 22.32 -31.67
C MET A 140 2.03 21.84 -32.85
N ILE A 141 2.63 21.50 -33.98
CA ILE A 141 1.91 20.97 -35.16
C ILE A 141 1.21 19.66 -34.78
N CYS A 142 1.90 18.79 -34.04
CA CYS A 142 1.31 17.56 -33.54
C CYS A 142 0.09 17.82 -32.63
N SER A 143 0.11 18.84 -31.80
CA SER A 143 -1.02 19.20 -30.92
C SER A 143 -2.21 19.80 -31.73
N LEU A 144 -1.94 20.53 -32.80
CA LEU A 144 -2.98 21.12 -33.67
C LEU A 144 -3.62 20.10 -34.62
N ARG A 145 -3.11 18.86 -34.75
CA ARG A 145 -3.62 17.85 -35.69
C ARG A 145 -5.12 17.59 -35.57
N LEU A 146 -5.63 17.57 -34.31
CA LEU A 146 -7.05 17.34 -34.06
C LEU A 146 -7.93 18.44 -34.64
N THR A 147 -7.56 19.69 -34.36
CA THR A 147 -8.26 20.89 -34.88
C THR A 147 -8.18 20.95 -36.38
N PHE A 148 -6.99 20.72 -36.95
CA PHE A 148 -6.78 20.75 -38.42
C PHE A 148 -7.66 19.70 -39.12
N THR A 149 -7.69 18.46 -38.60
CA THR A 149 -8.48 17.39 -39.19
C THR A 149 -9.99 17.70 -39.17
N ILE A 150 -10.51 18.19 -38.03
CA ILE A 150 -11.94 18.56 -37.94
C ILE A 150 -12.27 19.70 -38.88
N LEU A 151 -11.46 20.77 -38.92
CA LEU A 151 -11.70 21.91 -39.82
C LEU A 151 -11.66 21.47 -41.28
N LEU A 152 -10.72 20.62 -41.70
CA LEU A 152 -10.62 20.08 -43.04
C LEU A 152 -11.89 19.32 -43.44
N PHE A 153 -12.33 18.37 -42.62
CA PHE A 153 -13.54 17.59 -42.91
C PHE A 153 -14.82 18.45 -42.80
N THR A 154 -14.85 19.44 -41.94
CA THR A 154 -15.97 20.42 -41.89
C THR A 154 -16.05 21.27 -43.17
N LEU A 155 -14.89 21.69 -43.69
CA LEU A 155 -14.82 22.41 -44.96
C LEU A 155 -15.30 21.53 -46.13
N ILE A 156 -14.84 20.27 -46.18
CA ILE A 156 -15.32 19.30 -47.20
C ILE A 156 -16.83 19.11 -47.08
N SER A 157 -17.33 18.93 -45.87
CA SER A 157 -18.76 18.76 -45.58
C SER A 157 -19.58 19.99 -46.03
N TRP A 158 -19.10 21.18 -45.72
CA TRP A 158 -19.74 22.43 -46.15
C TRP A 158 -19.79 22.54 -47.68
N LEU A 159 -18.70 22.23 -48.38
CA LEU A 159 -18.66 22.25 -49.84
C LEU A 159 -19.66 21.28 -50.48
N VAL A 160 -19.83 20.09 -49.89
CA VAL A 160 -20.75 19.04 -50.39
C VAL A 160 -22.21 19.38 -50.08
N HIS A 161 -22.52 19.98 -48.93
CA HIS A 161 -23.91 20.15 -48.46
C HIS A 161 -24.47 21.58 -48.63
N ARG A 162 -23.64 22.58 -49.00
CA ARG A 162 -24.10 23.98 -49.08
C ARG A 162 -25.30 24.20 -50.02
N ASN A 163 -25.42 23.37 -51.06
CA ASN A 163 -26.50 23.43 -52.07
C ASN A 163 -27.48 22.28 -51.99
N THR A 164 -27.41 21.44 -50.96
CA THR A 164 -28.26 20.22 -50.84
C THR A 164 -29.37 20.47 -49.82
N PRO A 165 -30.67 20.28 -50.18
CA PRO A 165 -31.75 20.35 -49.21
C PRO A 165 -31.56 19.35 -48.05
N GLY A 166 -32.12 19.69 -46.87
CA GLY A 166 -31.89 18.94 -45.64
C GLY A 166 -32.19 17.44 -45.65
N ASP A 167 -33.12 17.01 -46.48
CA ASP A 167 -33.55 15.59 -46.56
C ASP A 167 -32.71 14.70 -47.49
N SER A 168 -31.84 15.30 -48.31
CA SER A 168 -30.97 14.53 -49.25
C SER A 168 -29.48 14.54 -48.89
N ARG A 169 -29.16 14.62 -47.60
CA ARG A 169 -27.75 14.66 -47.15
C ARG A 169 -27.05 13.33 -47.42
N LYS A 170 -25.83 13.42 -48.00
CA LYS A 170 -25.05 12.27 -48.41
C LYS A 170 -24.39 11.55 -47.19
N PHE A 171 -24.19 12.26 -46.08
CA PHE A 171 -23.68 11.75 -44.85
C PHE A 171 -24.20 12.57 -43.65
N ARG A 172 -24.02 12.06 -42.44
CA ARG A 172 -24.53 12.65 -41.21
C ARG A 172 -23.65 13.78 -40.70
N ILE A 173 -24.29 14.90 -40.35
CA ILE A 173 -23.66 16.06 -39.74
C ILE A 173 -24.26 16.31 -38.37
N VAL A 174 -23.56 17.09 -37.52
CA VAL A 174 -24.01 17.44 -36.17
C VAL A 174 -25.36 18.16 -36.17
N GLY A 175 -25.58 19.04 -37.14
CA GLY A 175 -26.84 19.77 -37.27
C GLY A 175 -26.91 21.02 -36.39
N PRO A 176 -28.12 21.54 -36.11
CA PRO A 176 -28.30 22.79 -35.38
C PRO A 176 -27.86 22.66 -33.93
N ILE A 177 -26.96 23.55 -33.50
CA ILE A 177 -26.49 23.70 -32.12
C ILE A 177 -27.12 24.96 -31.55
N GLU A 178 -27.74 24.85 -30.37
CA GLU A 178 -28.28 26.02 -29.69
C GLU A 178 -27.17 27.00 -29.30
N LYS A 179 -27.48 28.30 -29.46
CA LYS A 179 -26.52 29.37 -29.19
C LYS A 179 -26.55 29.77 -27.71
N GLY A 180 -25.39 29.93 -27.14
CA GLY A 180 -25.23 30.52 -25.81
C GLY A 180 -25.72 29.58 -24.66
N PHE A 181 -26.15 30.20 -23.58
CA PHE A 181 -26.63 29.53 -22.37
C PHE A 181 -28.17 29.45 -22.36
N SER A 182 -28.77 28.78 -23.34
CA SER A 182 -30.23 28.64 -23.46
C SER A 182 -30.89 27.92 -22.28
N HIS A 183 -30.16 27.05 -21.60
CA HIS A 183 -30.64 26.26 -20.48
C HIS A 183 -30.07 26.72 -19.13
N ALA A 184 -29.44 27.91 -19.05
CA ALA A 184 -28.98 28.44 -17.78
C ALA A 184 -30.16 28.89 -16.91
N GLY A 185 -30.10 28.49 -15.63
CA GLY A 185 -31.14 28.82 -14.65
C GLY A 185 -31.04 27.95 -13.40
N VAL A 186 -31.99 28.12 -12.50
CA VAL A 186 -32.05 27.27 -11.34
C VAL A 186 -32.52 25.90 -11.74
N PRO A 187 -31.74 24.83 -11.52
CA PRO A 187 -32.13 23.48 -11.90
C PRO A 187 -33.40 23.05 -11.18
N LYS A 188 -34.37 22.49 -11.91
CA LYS A 188 -35.59 21.94 -11.32
C LYS A 188 -35.22 20.60 -10.67
N MET A 189 -35.33 20.56 -9.35
CA MET A 189 -35.04 19.40 -8.55
C MET A 189 -36.34 18.81 -7.98
N ASP A 190 -36.51 17.52 -8.15
CA ASP A 190 -37.65 16.78 -7.63
C ASP A 190 -37.15 15.69 -6.68
N THR A 191 -37.80 15.56 -5.52
CA THR A 191 -37.45 14.56 -4.51
C THR A 191 -37.66 13.12 -5.01
N GLU A 192 -38.61 12.92 -5.89
CA GLU A 192 -38.87 11.60 -6.51
C GLU A 192 -37.73 11.23 -7.47
N LEU A 193 -37.25 12.19 -8.26
CA LEU A 193 -36.10 12.04 -9.13
C LEU A 193 -34.82 11.76 -8.34
N PHE A 194 -34.66 12.36 -7.12
CA PHE A 194 -33.54 12.03 -6.23
C PHE A 194 -33.54 10.55 -5.86
N GLY A 195 -34.69 9.97 -5.53
CA GLY A 195 -34.82 8.54 -5.22
C GLY A 195 -34.39 7.64 -6.39
N LEU A 196 -34.80 8.00 -7.62
CA LEU A 196 -34.44 7.22 -8.81
C LEU A 196 -32.96 7.28 -9.16
N VAL A 197 -32.31 8.41 -8.94
CA VAL A 197 -30.89 8.62 -9.24
C VAL A 197 -29.99 8.13 -8.11
N ALA A 198 -30.51 8.01 -6.88
CA ALA A 198 -29.71 7.68 -5.69
C ALA A 198 -28.95 6.35 -5.79
N THR A 199 -29.53 5.37 -6.48
CA THR A 199 -28.91 4.04 -6.68
C THR A 199 -27.63 4.11 -7.52
N GLU A 200 -27.56 5.04 -8.46
CA GLU A 200 -26.43 5.21 -9.38
C GLU A 200 -25.35 6.17 -8.84
N LEU A 201 -25.67 6.98 -7.82
CA LEU A 201 -24.76 7.99 -7.27
C LEU A 201 -23.42 7.41 -6.77
N PRO A 202 -23.38 6.26 -6.04
CA PRO A 202 -22.12 5.73 -5.55
C PRO A 202 -21.14 5.40 -6.68
N ALA A 203 -21.63 4.78 -7.76
CA ALA A 203 -20.84 4.45 -8.93
C ALA A 203 -20.25 5.69 -9.60
N ILE A 204 -21.10 6.68 -9.84
CA ILE A 204 -20.72 7.92 -10.50
C ILE A 204 -19.69 8.68 -9.66
N VAL A 205 -19.93 8.84 -8.36
CA VAL A 205 -19.00 9.53 -7.46
C VAL A 205 -17.62 8.85 -7.44
N ILE A 206 -17.58 7.51 -7.34
CA ILE A 206 -16.33 6.74 -7.37
C ILE A 206 -15.61 6.98 -8.70
N ILE A 207 -16.32 6.89 -9.82
CA ILE A 207 -15.71 7.06 -11.14
C ILE A 207 -15.19 8.49 -11.34
N LEU A 208 -15.95 9.50 -10.94
CA LEU A 208 -15.54 10.90 -10.99
C LEU A 208 -14.25 11.14 -10.20
N ILE A 209 -14.18 10.61 -8.98
CA ILE A 209 -13.00 10.72 -8.12
C ILE A 209 -11.80 9.99 -8.74
N VAL A 210 -12.01 8.72 -9.15
CA VAL A 210 -10.94 7.88 -9.68
C VAL A 210 -10.36 8.49 -10.97
N GLU A 211 -11.23 8.91 -11.90
CA GLU A 211 -10.80 9.51 -13.17
C GLU A 211 -10.01 10.81 -12.92
N HIS A 212 -10.57 11.71 -12.13
CA HIS A 212 -9.94 13.02 -11.86
C HIS A 212 -8.60 12.89 -11.13
N ILE A 213 -8.57 12.11 -10.04
CA ILE A 213 -7.36 11.95 -9.22
C ILE A 213 -6.28 11.11 -9.95
N ALA A 214 -6.69 10.12 -10.77
CA ALA A 214 -5.73 9.36 -11.57
C ALA A 214 -5.00 10.30 -12.56
N ILE A 215 -5.73 11.20 -13.21
CA ILE A 215 -5.16 12.22 -14.11
C ILE A 215 -4.23 13.15 -13.34
N ALA A 216 -4.70 13.72 -12.24
CA ALA A 216 -3.93 14.64 -11.41
C ALA A 216 -2.62 14.00 -10.92
N LYS A 217 -2.68 12.79 -10.36
CA LYS A 217 -1.49 12.05 -9.88
C LYS A 217 -0.53 11.68 -11.01
N GLU A 218 -1.03 11.29 -12.19
CA GLU A 218 -0.16 10.96 -13.34
C GLU A 218 0.63 12.18 -13.81
N PHE A 219 -0.05 13.32 -14.02
CA PHE A 219 0.63 14.56 -14.41
C PHE A 219 1.50 15.13 -13.30
N GLY A 220 1.07 15.00 -12.02
CA GLY A 220 1.89 15.36 -10.87
C GLY A 220 3.22 14.59 -10.84
N ARG A 221 3.18 13.28 -11.14
CA ARG A 221 4.37 12.43 -11.22
C ARG A 221 5.28 12.81 -12.39
N VAL A 222 4.71 13.05 -13.56
CA VAL A 222 5.47 13.41 -14.76
C VAL A 222 6.17 14.76 -14.61
N TYR A 223 5.52 15.72 -13.96
CA TYR A 223 6.03 17.10 -13.82
C TYR A 223 6.60 17.43 -12.44
N GLY A 224 6.63 16.47 -11.52
CA GLY A 224 7.28 16.59 -10.22
C GLY A 224 6.56 17.51 -9.23
N TYR A 225 5.23 17.72 -9.34
CA TYR A 225 4.47 18.48 -8.36
C TYR A 225 3.59 17.59 -7.49
N LYS A 226 3.36 18.05 -6.26
CA LYS A 226 2.53 17.34 -5.27
C LYS A 226 1.05 17.66 -5.51
N VAL A 227 0.26 16.60 -5.68
CA VAL A 227 -1.21 16.67 -5.74
C VAL A 227 -1.79 16.42 -4.35
N ILE A 228 -2.76 17.25 -3.96
CA ILE A 228 -3.50 17.09 -2.71
C ILE A 228 -4.91 16.60 -3.06
N PRO A 229 -5.21 15.28 -2.87
CA PRO A 229 -6.46 14.70 -3.35
C PRO A 229 -7.72 15.39 -2.79
N SER A 230 -7.72 15.77 -1.52
CA SER A 230 -8.88 16.43 -0.90
C SER A 230 -9.19 17.80 -1.56
N GLN A 231 -8.17 18.55 -1.97
CA GLN A 231 -8.33 19.82 -2.64
C GLN A 231 -8.88 19.66 -4.07
N GLU A 232 -8.39 18.64 -4.78
CA GLU A 232 -8.88 18.29 -6.11
C GLU A 232 -10.35 17.87 -6.10
N ILE A 233 -10.74 17.03 -5.11
CA ILE A 233 -12.12 16.61 -4.93
C ILE A 233 -13.02 17.79 -4.60
N LEU A 234 -12.56 18.72 -3.74
CA LEU A 234 -13.31 19.91 -3.38
C LEU A 234 -13.56 20.80 -4.62
N ALA A 235 -12.53 21.02 -5.44
CA ALA A 235 -12.63 21.79 -6.69
C ALA A 235 -13.60 21.12 -7.68
N GLN A 236 -13.50 19.81 -7.85
CA GLN A 236 -14.39 19.04 -8.71
C GLN A 236 -15.84 19.05 -8.18
N GLY A 237 -16.03 18.95 -6.88
CA GLY A 237 -17.34 19.07 -6.23
C GLY A 237 -17.98 20.42 -6.48
N ALA A 238 -17.23 21.50 -6.28
CA ALA A 238 -17.69 22.86 -6.59
C ALA A 238 -18.08 23.01 -8.07
N ALA A 239 -17.24 22.53 -8.99
CA ALA A 239 -17.54 22.59 -10.43
C ALA A 239 -18.85 21.85 -10.78
N ASN A 240 -19.08 20.66 -10.19
CA ASN A 240 -20.29 19.88 -10.45
C ASN A 240 -21.55 20.47 -9.79
N VAL A 241 -21.44 21.14 -8.65
CA VAL A 241 -22.58 21.85 -8.05
C VAL A 241 -22.96 23.08 -8.87
N PHE A 242 -22.00 23.85 -9.41
CA PHE A 242 -22.26 25.02 -10.22
C PHE A 242 -22.65 24.71 -11.66
N SER A 243 -22.24 23.58 -12.22
CA SER A 243 -22.47 23.18 -13.60
C SER A 243 -23.96 23.26 -14.02
N PRO A 244 -24.93 22.73 -13.26
CA PRO A 244 -26.36 22.77 -13.62
C PRO A 244 -26.94 24.19 -13.75
N PHE A 245 -26.43 25.17 -12.98
CA PHE A 245 -26.91 26.56 -13.04
C PHE A 245 -26.58 27.27 -14.35
N VAL A 246 -25.53 26.82 -15.02
CA VAL A 246 -25.15 27.31 -16.35
C VAL A 246 -25.63 26.39 -17.49
N GLY A 247 -26.49 25.42 -17.18
CA GLY A 247 -27.02 24.46 -18.16
C GLY A 247 -26.06 23.32 -18.49
N GLY A 248 -25.03 23.12 -17.67
CA GLY A 248 -24.07 22.00 -17.79
C GLY A 248 -24.51 20.77 -17.04
N TYR A 249 -23.75 19.70 -17.18
CA TYR A 249 -23.95 18.41 -16.51
C TYR A 249 -22.65 17.94 -15.86
N VAL A 250 -22.61 16.69 -15.41
CA VAL A 250 -21.46 16.11 -14.69
C VAL A 250 -20.14 16.35 -15.44
N CYS A 251 -19.17 16.98 -14.79
CA CYS A 251 -17.87 17.26 -15.34
C CYS A 251 -16.75 16.59 -14.54
N THR A 252 -15.70 16.15 -15.24
CA THR A 252 -14.51 15.54 -14.68
C THR A 252 -13.29 15.87 -15.53
N GLY A 253 -12.09 15.54 -15.04
CA GLY A 253 -10.87 15.69 -15.79
C GLY A 253 -10.84 14.87 -17.07
N SER A 254 -10.03 15.29 -18.04
CA SER A 254 -9.82 14.56 -19.29
C SER A 254 -8.34 14.32 -19.54
N PHE A 255 -7.96 13.05 -19.70
CA PHE A 255 -6.57 12.70 -20.06
C PHE A 255 -6.13 13.33 -21.38
N GLY A 256 -7.01 13.27 -22.38
CA GLY A 256 -6.71 13.82 -23.71
C GLY A 256 -6.48 15.33 -23.68
N ALA A 257 -7.40 16.08 -23.06
CA ALA A 257 -7.31 17.53 -22.93
C ALA A 257 -6.08 17.93 -22.09
N SER A 258 -5.85 17.28 -20.96
CA SER A 258 -4.69 17.53 -20.09
C SER A 258 -3.37 17.28 -20.82
N ALA A 259 -3.28 16.19 -21.60
CA ALA A 259 -2.10 15.89 -22.40
C ALA A 259 -1.83 16.93 -23.48
N VAL A 260 -2.88 17.43 -24.14
CA VAL A 260 -2.76 18.51 -25.16
C VAL A 260 -2.29 19.81 -24.50
N LEU A 261 -2.92 20.23 -23.41
CA LEU A 261 -2.52 21.42 -22.65
C LEU A 261 -1.06 21.36 -22.22
N THR A 262 -0.64 20.21 -21.74
CA THR A 262 0.75 19.99 -21.28
C THR A 262 1.74 20.05 -22.42
N LYS A 263 1.45 19.40 -23.58
CA LYS A 263 2.29 19.47 -24.79
C LYS A 263 2.33 20.89 -25.36
N ALA A 264 1.25 21.66 -25.23
CA ALA A 264 1.20 23.07 -25.60
C ALA A 264 2.06 23.98 -24.70
N GLY A 265 2.55 23.45 -23.56
CA GLY A 265 3.44 24.17 -22.65
C GLY A 265 2.73 25.03 -21.62
N VAL A 266 1.47 24.74 -21.33
CA VAL A 266 0.70 25.41 -20.28
C VAL A 266 1.35 25.11 -18.90
N ARG A 267 1.56 26.20 -18.12
CA ARG A 267 2.23 26.10 -16.80
C ARG A 267 1.40 26.66 -15.65
N THR A 268 0.24 27.23 -15.92
CA THR A 268 -0.61 27.84 -14.89
C THR A 268 -2.07 27.45 -15.08
N PRO A 269 -2.86 27.31 -13.99
CA PRO A 269 -4.32 27.09 -14.06
C PRO A 269 -5.06 28.24 -14.77
N LEU A 270 -4.48 29.43 -14.84
CA LEU A 270 -5.04 30.60 -15.52
C LEU A 270 -5.35 30.34 -17.01
N ALA A 271 -4.65 29.40 -17.64
CA ALA A 271 -4.95 28.97 -19.01
C ALA A 271 -6.39 28.45 -19.15
N GLY A 272 -7.00 27.92 -18.09
CA GLY A 272 -8.40 27.51 -18.07
C GLY A 272 -9.36 28.68 -18.30
N LEU A 273 -9.07 29.86 -17.76
CA LEU A 273 -9.87 31.06 -17.98
C LEU A 273 -9.86 31.50 -19.46
N PHE A 274 -8.68 31.47 -20.08
CA PHE A 274 -8.57 31.79 -21.53
C PHE A 274 -9.29 30.75 -22.39
N SER A 275 -9.17 29.44 -22.02
CA SER A 275 -9.91 28.37 -22.71
C SER A 275 -11.42 28.56 -22.59
N ALA A 276 -11.91 28.96 -21.41
CA ALA A 276 -13.33 29.26 -21.20
C ALA A 276 -13.79 30.44 -22.03
N ALA A 277 -13.00 31.52 -22.12
CA ALA A 277 -13.32 32.71 -22.96
C ALA A 277 -13.40 32.33 -24.46
N VAL A 278 -12.45 31.51 -24.94
CA VAL A 278 -12.48 31.03 -26.34
C VAL A 278 -13.68 30.12 -26.60
N LEU A 279 -14.04 29.23 -25.62
CA LEU A 279 -15.22 28.38 -25.70
C LEU A 279 -16.51 29.22 -25.75
N LEU A 280 -16.63 30.25 -24.93
CA LEU A 280 -17.76 31.18 -24.95
C LEU A 280 -17.87 31.87 -26.31
N LEU A 281 -16.78 32.39 -26.85
CA LEU A 281 -16.75 32.97 -28.17
C LEU A 281 -17.21 31.98 -29.25
N ALA A 282 -16.73 30.71 -29.16
CA ALA A 282 -17.11 29.67 -30.08
C ALA A 282 -18.62 29.33 -29.99
N LEU A 283 -19.18 29.28 -28.76
CA LEU A 283 -20.57 28.98 -28.51
C LEU A 283 -21.53 30.07 -29.04
N TYR A 284 -21.11 31.34 -29.09
CA TYR A 284 -21.92 32.45 -29.60
C TYR A 284 -21.68 32.75 -31.08
N ALA A 285 -20.43 32.66 -31.55
CA ALA A 285 -20.04 33.13 -32.89
C ALA A 285 -19.83 31.98 -33.90
N LEU A 286 -19.36 30.79 -33.48
CA LEU A 286 -18.94 29.72 -34.38
C LEU A 286 -19.93 28.56 -34.52
N THR A 287 -21.10 28.65 -33.92
CA THR A 287 -22.12 27.57 -33.97
C THR A 287 -22.53 27.22 -35.41
N ALA A 288 -22.56 28.21 -36.32
CA ALA A 288 -22.85 27.98 -37.73
C ALA A 288 -21.78 27.13 -38.45
N VAL A 289 -20.53 27.20 -38.04
CA VAL A 289 -19.44 26.35 -38.56
C VAL A 289 -19.58 24.91 -38.01
N PHE A 290 -19.92 24.77 -36.77
CA PHE A 290 -20.08 23.47 -36.10
C PHE A 290 -21.27 22.67 -36.66
N TYR A 291 -22.28 23.34 -37.24
CA TYR A 291 -23.38 22.68 -37.89
C TYR A 291 -22.95 21.68 -38.96
N TYR A 292 -21.89 21.97 -39.72
CA TYR A 292 -21.41 21.14 -40.83
C TYR A 292 -20.40 20.08 -40.43
N ILE A 293 -20.10 19.90 -39.15
CA ILE A 293 -19.14 18.87 -38.70
C ILE A 293 -19.71 17.48 -39.02
N PRO A 294 -18.99 16.59 -39.74
CA PRO A 294 -19.42 15.24 -39.99
C PRO A 294 -19.29 14.39 -38.73
N ASN A 295 -20.36 13.65 -38.34
CA ASN A 295 -20.33 12.76 -37.17
C ASN A 295 -19.26 11.67 -37.29
N ALA A 296 -19.03 11.17 -38.50
CA ALA A 296 -17.99 10.16 -38.76
C ALA A 296 -16.57 10.67 -38.49
N ALA A 297 -16.26 11.96 -38.84
CA ALA A 297 -14.96 12.55 -38.54
C ALA A 297 -14.77 12.78 -37.02
N LEU A 298 -15.85 13.19 -36.34
CA LEU A 298 -15.85 13.34 -34.89
C LEU A 298 -15.60 12.02 -34.16
N SER A 299 -16.28 10.95 -34.57
CA SER A 299 -16.06 9.60 -34.03
C SER A 299 -14.65 9.09 -34.31
N GLY A 300 -14.10 9.33 -35.50
CA GLY A 300 -12.71 9.02 -35.83
C GLY A 300 -11.71 9.71 -34.92
N LEU A 301 -11.96 10.99 -34.58
CA LEU A 301 -11.15 11.75 -33.62
C LEU A 301 -11.25 11.16 -32.20
N ILE A 302 -12.47 10.77 -31.76
CA ILE A 302 -12.68 10.15 -30.44
C ILE A 302 -11.95 8.82 -30.37
N ILE A 303 -12.03 7.97 -31.40
CA ILE A 303 -11.29 6.70 -31.48
C ILE A 303 -9.79 6.96 -31.37
N HIS A 304 -9.24 7.89 -32.16
CA HIS A 304 -7.82 8.22 -32.12
C HIS A 304 -7.34 8.74 -30.76
N ALA A 305 -8.15 9.55 -30.08
CA ALA A 305 -7.81 10.08 -28.76
C ALA A 305 -7.84 8.98 -27.67
N THR A 306 -8.79 8.04 -27.80
CA THR A 306 -9.06 7.03 -26.77
C THR A 306 -8.13 5.82 -26.88
N ILE A 307 -7.67 5.45 -28.09
CA ILE A 307 -6.82 4.27 -28.31
C ILE A 307 -5.50 4.36 -27.52
N ASN A 308 -5.00 5.55 -27.28
CA ASN A 308 -3.77 5.78 -26.53
C ASN A 308 -3.92 5.55 -25.02
N LEU A 309 -5.17 5.40 -24.51
CA LEU A 309 -5.46 5.13 -23.11
C LEU A 309 -5.48 3.62 -22.81
N ILE A 310 -5.55 2.77 -23.83
CA ILE A 310 -5.46 1.33 -23.70
C ILE A 310 -4.06 0.95 -23.20
N ALA A 311 -3.99 0.15 -22.14
CA ALA A 311 -2.73 -0.29 -21.60
C ALA A 311 -1.92 -1.12 -22.62
N PRO A 312 -0.70 -0.70 -23.00
CA PRO A 312 0.08 -1.42 -23.99
C PRO A 312 0.59 -2.76 -23.44
N PRO A 313 0.79 -3.79 -24.31
CA PRO A 313 1.18 -5.15 -23.88
C PRO A 313 2.43 -5.21 -22.99
N HIS A 314 3.41 -4.33 -23.21
CA HIS A 314 4.62 -4.30 -22.38
C HIS A 314 4.36 -3.89 -20.92
N LYS A 315 3.34 -3.07 -20.65
CA LYS A 315 2.91 -2.75 -19.27
C LYS A 315 2.22 -3.95 -18.63
N LEU A 316 1.42 -4.69 -19.39
CA LEU A 316 0.74 -5.89 -18.91
C LEU A 316 1.74 -6.99 -18.55
N TYR A 317 2.77 -7.19 -19.37
CA TYR A 317 3.86 -8.10 -19.07
C TYR A 317 4.60 -7.73 -17.77
N LYS A 318 4.79 -6.43 -17.51
CA LYS A 318 5.36 -5.99 -16.23
C LYS A 318 4.46 -6.35 -15.05
N PHE A 319 3.13 -6.21 -15.16
CA PHE A 319 2.20 -6.63 -14.09
C PHE A 319 2.34 -8.12 -13.79
N TRP A 320 2.37 -8.97 -14.84
CA TRP A 320 2.58 -10.39 -14.68
C TRP A 320 3.90 -10.73 -13.97
N LYS A 321 4.97 -10.05 -14.33
CA LYS A 321 6.30 -10.28 -13.75
C LYS A 321 6.37 -9.85 -12.27
N PHE A 322 5.69 -8.77 -11.90
CA PHE A 322 5.70 -8.26 -10.52
C PHE A 322 4.76 -9.05 -9.61
N SER A 323 3.52 -9.24 -10.03
CA SER A 323 2.49 -9.90 -9.22
C SER A 323 1.44 -10.55 -10.13
N PRO A 324 1.49 -11.87 -10.34
CA PRO A 324 0.49 -12.58 -11.13
C PRO A 324 -0.94 -12.37 -10.63
N PHE A 325 -1.13 -12.26 -9.31
CA PHE A 325 -2.45 -12.02 -8.73
C PHE A 325 -3.04 -10.66 -9.10
N GLU A 326 -2.21 -9.61 -9.11
CA GLU A 326 -2.64 -8.27 -9.53
C GLU A 326 -2.93 -8.20 -11.03
N PHE A 327 -2.19 -8.95 -11.83
CA PHE A 327 -2.49 -9.13 -13.24
C PHE A 327 -3.84 -9.83 -13.44
N CYS A 328 -4.15 -10.89 -12.67
CA CYS A 328 -5.45 -11.56 -12.72
C CYS A 328 -6.59 -10.58 -12.37
N ILE A 329 -6.43 -9.72 -11.36
CA ILE A 329 -7.43 -8.70 -11.03
C ILE A 329 -7.65 -7.75 -12.21
N TRP A 330 -6.57 -7.33 -12.88
CA TRP A 330 -6.65 -6.49 -14.07
C TRP A 330 -7.43 -7.19 -15.20
N VAL A 331 -7.11 -8.44 -15.50
CA VAL A 331 -7.78 -9.23 -16.54
C VAL A 331 -9.27 -9.41 -16.22
N ILE A 332 -9.60 -9.81 -14.99
CA ILE A 332 -10.98 -9.97 -14.53
C ILE A 332 -11.76 -8.66 -14.69
N GLY A 333 -11.16 -7.52 -14.28
CA GLY A 333 -11.79 -6.21 -14.43
C GLY A 333 -12.10 -5.86 -15.88
N VAL A 334 -11.18 -6.13 -16.80
CA VAL A 334 -11.41 -5.88 -18.25
C VAL A 334 -12.48 -6.82 -18.82
N ILE A 335 -12.44 -8.11 -18.47
CA ILE A 335 -13.44 -9.09 -18.92
C ILE A 335 -14.83 -8.71 -18.41
N LEU A 336 -14.97 -8.42 -17.12
CA LEU A 336 -16.25 -8.01 -16.56
C LEU A 336 -16.82 -6.78 -17.28
N ALA A 337 -16.00 -5.75 -17.52
CA ALA A 337 -16.44 -4.55 -18.21
C ALA A 337 -16.85 -4.79 -19.66
N MET A 338 -16.28 -5.80 -20.33
CA MET A 338 -16.66 -6.17 -21.70
C MET A 338 -18.01 -6.88 -21.78
N PHE A 339 -18.33 -7.72 -20.78
CA PHE A 339 -19.53 -8.57 -20.79
C PHE A 339 -20.68 -8.01 -19.95
N THR A 340 -20.40 -7.16 -18.97
CA THR A 340 -21.39 -6.50 -18.10
C THR A 340 -21.28 -4.99 -18.25
N ASP A 341 -21.25 -4.27 -17.12
CA ASP A 341 -21.15 -2.82 -17.05
C ASP A 341 -19.83 -2.38 -16.41
N LEU A 342 -19.38 -1.17 -16.73
CA LEU A 342 -18.16 -0.57 -16.18
C LEU A 342 -18.22 -0.45 -14.65
N GLU A 343 -19.41 -0.26 -14.09
CA GLU A 343 -19.61 -0.11 -12.65
C GLU A 343 -19.32 -1.41 -11.90
N ILE A 344 -19.87 -2.52 -12.39
CA ILE A 344 -19.62 -3.85 -11.81
C ILE A 344 -18.13 -4.20 -11.87
N ALA A 345 -17.46 -3.85 -12.97
CA ALA A 345 -16.04 -4.10 -13.14
C ALA A 345 -15.20 -3.34 -12.13
N ILE A 346 -15.53 -2.07 -11.84
CA ILE A 346 -14.79 -1.27 -10.86
C ILE A 346 -14.99 -1.77 -9.43
N TYR A 347 -16.25 -2.12 -9.07
CA TYR A 347 -16.56 -2.69 -7.75
C TYR A 347 -15.85 -4.02 -7.53
N ALA A 348 -15.89 -4.90 -8.52
CA ALA A 348 -15.21 -6.19 -8.49
C ALA A 348 -13.67 -6.00 -8.37
N GLY A 349 -13.10 -5.09 -9.17
CA GLY A 349 -11.67 -4.81 -9.14
C GLY A 349 -11.19 -4.28 -7.79
N ILE A 350 -11.92 -3.35 -7.19
CA ILE A 350 -11.62 -2.82 -5.84
C ILE A 350 -11.79 -3.93 -4.80
N GLY A 351 -12.92 -4.65 -4.82
CA GLY A 351 -13.20 -5.73 -3.86
C GLY A 351 -12.17 -6.85 -3.91
N LEU A 352 -11.77 -7.31 -5.11
CA LEU A 352 -10.71 -8.31 -5.27
C LEU A 352 -9.35 -7.82 -4.79
N SER A 353 -9.06 -6.53 -4.97
CA SER A 353 -7.81 -5.94 -4.47
C SER A 353 -7.77 -5.88 -2.95
N PHE A 354 -8.88 -5.51 -2.30
CA PHE A 354 -9.01 -5.58 -0.85
C PHE A 354 -8.87 -7.01 -0.34
N ALA A 355 -9.56 -7.96 -0.96
CA ALA A 355 -9.46 -9.37 -0.61
C ALA A 355 -8.00 -9.87 -0.72
N LEU A 356 -7.29 -9.48 -1.78
CA LEU A 356 -5.88 -9.84 -1.95
C LEU A 356 -5.00 -9.27 -0.84
N VAL A 357 -5.20 -8.01 -0.43
CA VAL A 357 -4.47 -7.38 0.68
C VAL A 357 -4.75 -8.12 1.99
N LEU A 358 -6.02 -8.41 2.30
CA LEU A 358 -6.41 -9.16 3.50
C LEU A 358 -5.80 -10.57 3.51
N ILE A 359 -5.81 -11.29 2.38
CA ILE A 359 -5.20 -12.61 2.25
C ILE A 359 -3.67 -12.52 2.46
N ARG A 360 -3.02 -11.50 1.88
CA ARG A 360 -1.58 -11.30 2.09
C ARG A 360 -1.24 -11.03 3.54
N MET A 361 -2.03 -10.19 4.22
CA MET A 361 -1.86 -9.91 5.65
C MET A 361 -2.10 -11.15 6.52
N ALA A 362 -3.12 -11.96 6.20
CA ALA A 362 -3.48 -13.13 6.98
C ALA A 362 -2.45 -14.27 6.86
N ARG A 363 -1.82 -14.43 5.69
CA ARG A 363 -1.05 -15.63 5.36
C ARG A 363 0.46 -15.54 5.56
N LYS A 364 1.00 -14.38 5.92
CA LYS A 364 2.46 -14.25 6.11
C LYS A 364 2.83 -14.48 7.58
N PRO A 365 3.26 -15.70 7.98
CA PRO A 365 3.77 -15.92 9.31
C PRO A 365 5.08 -15.16 9.50
N GLY A 366 5.40 -14.87 10.76
CA GLY A 366 6.71 -14.38 11.13
C GLY A 366 7.79 -15.45 10.91
N LYS A 367 9.00 -15.10 11.23
CA LYS A 367 10.17 -15.99 11.05
C LYS A 367 10.89 -16.18 12.36
N PHE A 368 11.28 -17.43 12.62
CA PHE A 368 12.25 -17.72 13.67
C PHE A 368 13.63 -17.28 13.19
N THR A 369 14.36 -16.60 14.05
CA THR A 369 15.70 -16.10 13.77
C THR A 369 16.72 -16.77 14.68
N GLY A 370 17.88 -17.08 14.11
CA GLY A 370 19.03 -17.59 14.83
C GLY A 370 20.21 -16.62 14.72
N ARG A 371 21.26 -16.92 15.48
CA ARG A 371 22.50 -16.16 15.53
C ARG A 371 23.45 -16.58 14.41
N ALA A 372 23.99 -15.62 13.68
CA ALA A 372 25.12 -15.78 12.78
C ALA A 372 26.21 -14.80 13.18
N ARG A 373 27.44 -15.28 13.44
CA ARG A 373 28.57 -14.43 13.74
C ARG A 373 29.16 -13.88 12.46
N VAL A 374 29.25 -12.58 12.34
CA VAL A 374 29.78 -11.88 11.17
C VAL A 374 31.04 -11.11 11.59
N THR A 375 32.16 -11.43 10.95
CA THR A 375 33.41 -10.71 11.11
C THR A 375 33.57 -9.73 9.96
N ARG A 376 33.75 -8.46 10.27
CA ARG A 376 34.02 -7.43 9.28
C ARG A 376 35.52 -7.38 9.02
N VAL A 377 35.95 -7.86 7.88
CA VAL A 377 37.33 -7.70 7.42
C VAL A 377 37.46 -6.29 6.86
N ALA A 378 38.15 -5.40 7.57
CA ALA A 378 38.51 -4.09 7.06
C ALA A 378 39.73 -4.29 6.13
N THR A 379 39.50 -4.25 4.81
CA THR A 379 40.61 -4.12 3.86
C THR A 379 41.10 -2.68 3.95
N ASN A 380 42.29 -2.48 4.48
CA ASN A 380 42.97 -1.20 4.36
C ASN A 380 43.30 -0.98 2.88
N GLN A 381 42.35 -0.39 2.13
CA GLN A 381 42.71 0.31 0.92
C GLN A 381 43.52 1.54 1.36
N SER A 382 44.82 1.44 1.22
CA SER A 382 45.69 2.60 1.24
C SER A 382 45.20 3.55 0.15
N THR A 383 44.39 4.52 0.54
CA THR A 383 44.12 5.69 -0.28
C THR A 383 45.45 6.33 -0.57
N HIS A 384 45.92 6.25 -1.82
CA HIS A 384 46.92 7.13 -2.36
C HIS A 384 46.41 8.57 -2.22
N ILE A 385 46.71 9.20 -1.09
CA ILE A 385 46.55 10.63 -0.91
C ILE A 385 47.68 11.25 -1.74
N ASN A 386 47.28 11.96 -2.79
CA ASN A 386 48.18 12.74 -3.63
C ASN A 386 49.09 13.60 -2.77
N GLU A 387 50.41 13.51 -3.05
CA GLU A 387 51.51 14.19 -2.36
C GLU A 387 51.56 15.70 -2.61
N ASP A 388 50.53 16.36 -3.04
CA ASP A 388 50.56 17.77 -3.44
C ASP A 388 50.09 18.79 -2.38
N ALA A 389 50.07 18.40 -1.09
CA ALA A 389 49.79 19.36 -0.01
C ALA A 389 50.82 19.27 1.13
N ARG A 390 52.08 19.45 0.79
CA ARG A 390 53.12 19.78 1.80
C ARG A 390 53.36 21.28 1.85
N SER A 391 52.74 21.97 2.79
CA SER A 391 53.44 23.07 3.45
C SER A 391 52.83 23.34 4.84
N SER A 392 53.76 23.42 5.77
CA SER A 392 53.71 24.01 7.11
C SER A 392 53.15 23.16 8.27
N THR A 393 54.08 22.72 9.07
CA THR A 393 54.34 22.98 10.48
C THR A 393 54.47 21.78 11.41
N SER A 394 55.71 21.59 11.87
CA SER A 394 56.26 21.15 13.16
C SER A 394 55.92 19.76 13.73
N SER A 395 56.97 18.95 13.66
CA SER A 395 57.60 18.12 14.70
C SER A 395 56.77 17.59 15.88
N VAL A 396 56.47 16.31 15.87
CA VAL A 396 56.70 15.42 17.01
C VAL A 396 57.14 14.06 16.44
N THR A 397 58.38 13.72 16.72
CA THR A 397 59.01 12.45 16.39
C THR A 397 58.61 11.45 17.47
N GLU A 398 57.72 10.52 17.20
CA GLU A 398 57.68 9.26 17.92
C GLU A 398 57.94 8.14 16.91
N THR A 399 59.12 7.55 17.09
CA THR A 399 59.54 6.30 16.43
C THR A 399 58.67 5.18 17.00
N VAL A 400 57.71 4.72 16.20
CA VAL A 400 57.05 3.44 16.44
C VAL A 400 57.69 2.41 15.55
N ASP A 401 58.32 1.42 16.17
CA ASP A 401 59.00 0.30 15.54
C ASP A 401 58.05 -0.46 14.58
N ALA A 402 58.51 -0.60 13.34
CA ALA A 402 57.76 -1.17 12.21
C ALA A 402 57.79 -2.72 12.23
N HIS A 403 57.45 -3.37 13.33
CA HIS A 403 57.44 -4.85 13.37
C HIS A 403 56.18 -5.53 13.88
N ASP A 404 55.12 -4.79 14.24
CA ASP A 404 53.83 -5.40 14.65
C ASP A 404 52.61 -4.76 13.99
N ALA A 405 52.56 -4.80 12.66
CA ALA A 405 51.46 -4.20 11.91
C ALA A 405 50.68 -5.23 11.09
N HIS A 406 50.02 -6.16 11.76
CA HIS A 406 48.86 -6.89 11.21
C HIS A 406 47.88 -7.26 12.32
N GLU A 407 47.58 -6.34 13.22
CA GLU A 407 46.35 -6.41 13.98
C GLU A 407 45.20 -5.95 13.07
N THR A 408 44.67 -6.90 12.27
CA THR A 408 43.34 -6.75 11.68
C THR A 408 42.38 -6.64 12.87
N LEU A 409 41.88 -5.45 13.14
CA LEU A 409 40.77 -5.25 14.05
C LEU A 409 39.55 -6.04 13.50
N GLU A 410 39.48 -7.30 13.90
CA GLU A 410 38.31 -8.14 13.60
C GLU A 410 37.14 -7.67 14.45
N LEU A 411 36.35 -6.74 13.93
CA LEU A 411 35.09 -6.35 14.54
C LEU A 411 34.07 -7.45 14.28
N SER A 412 34.00 -8.42 15.18
CA SER A 412 32.95 -9.45 15.11
C SER A 412 31.68 -8.94 15.79
N ARG A 413 30.54 -9.13 15.14
CA ARG A 413 29.21 -8.86 15.70
C ARG A 413 28.26 -10.02 15.44
N ASP A 414 27.33 -10.25 16.35
CA ASP A 414 26.27 -11.21 16.16
C ASP A 414 25.13 -10.58 15.34
N LEU A 415 24.70 -11.28 14.31
CA LEU A 415 23.59 -10.91 13.43
C LEU A 415 22.50 -11.95 13.55
N TYR A 416 21.24 -11.50 13.64
CA TYR A 416 20.10 -12.41 13.77
C TYR A 416 19.41 -12.57 12.42
N LEU A 417 19.59 -13.75 11.81
CA LEU A 417 19.07 -14.11 10.49
C LEU A 417 17.95 -15.15 10.60
N PRO A 418 17.01 -15.21 9.64
CA PRO A 418 15.98 -16.25 9.62
C PRO A 418 16.58 -17.65 9.51
N MET A 419 16.15 -18.58 10.37
CA MET A 419 16.67 -19.96 10.39
C MET A 419 16.30 -20.77 9.15
N HIS A 420 15.08 -20.55 8.61
CA HIS A 420 14.60 -21.21 7.40
C HIS A 420 14.37 -20.15 6.31
N THR A 421 15.31 -20.05 5.39
CA THR A 421 15.19 -19.11 4.28
C THR A 421 15.26 -19.87 2.96
N SER A 422 14.36 -19.52 2.06
CA SER A 422 14.47 -19.96 0.67
C SER A 422 15.87 -19.61 0.14
N LYS A 423 16.45 -20.47 -0.68
CA LYS A 423 17.83 -20.40 -1.22
C LYS A 423 18.24 -19.05 -1.85
N THR A 424 17.32 -18.10 -1.92
CA THR A 424 17.52 -16.78 -2.56
C THR A 424 17.78 -15.62 -1.59
N ALA A 425 17.67 -15.81 -0.28
CA ALA A 425 17.73 -14.69 0.66
C ALA A 425 19.08 -14.47 1.34
N HIS A 426 19.88 -15.50 1.54
CA HIS A 426 21.29 -15.40 2.00
C HIS A 426 22.10 -16.55 1.43
N ASN A 427 23.43 -16.46 1.52
CA ASN A 427 24.33 -17.52 1.08
C ASN A 427 24.00 -18.82 1.86
N PRO A 428 23.71 -19.95 1.18
CA PRO A 428 23.42 -21.22 1.83
C PRO A 428 24.56 -21.77 2.71
N ASP A 429 25.78 -21.29 2.52
CA ASP A 429 26.95 -21.69 3.33
C ASP A 429 27.01 -21.00 4.69
N VAL A 430 26.12 -20.00 4.94
CA VAL A 430 26.04 -19.34 6.26
C VAL A 430 25.26 -20.21 7.23
N SER A 431 25.94 -20.74 8.26
CA SER A 431 25.29 -21.43 9.35
C SER A 431 24.57 -20.44 10.27
N VAL A 432 23.29 -20.69 10.49
CA VAL A 432 22.45 -19.92 11.42
C VAL A 432 22.05 -20.85 12.54
N GLU A 433 22.55 -20.58 13.75
CA GLU A 433 22.33 -21.42 14.91
C GLU A 433 21.35 -20.77 15.90
N PRO A 434 20.58 -21.55 16.67
CA PRO A 434 19.83 -21.01 17.82
C PRO A 434 20.76 -20.23 18.76
N ALA A 435 20.30 -19.10 19.27
CA ALA A 435 21.11 -18.28 20.18
C ALA A 435 21.50 -19.06 21.45
N TYR A 436 20.59 -19.86 21.98
CA TYR A 436 20.79 -20.79 23.09
C TYR A 436 19.72 -21.89 23.06
N PRO A 437 19.99 -23.13 23.47
CA PRO A 437 18.99 -24.17 23.57
C PRO A 437 17.81 -23.79 24.48
N GLY A 438 16.58 -23.87 23.94
CA GLY A 438 15.36 -23.48 24.68
C GLY A 438 15.03 -21.98 24.66
N VAL A 439 15.81 -21.15 23.95
CA VAL A 439 15.52 -19.73 23.72
C VAL A 439 15.12 -19.54 22.26
N PHE A 440 13.91 -19.03 22.03
CA PHE A 440 13.36 -18.81 20.69
C PHE A 440 13.19 -17.35 20.39
N ILE A 441 13.66 -16.92 19.21
CA ILE A 441 13.54 -15.56 18.72
C ILE A 441 12.55 -15.55 17.55
N TYR A 442 11.48 -14.79 17.67
CA TYR A 442 10.46 -14.68 16.64
C TYR A 442 10.29 -13.25 16.17
N ARG A 443 10.47 -13.03 14.89
CA ARG A 443 10.27 -11.74 14.24
C ARG A 443 8.99 -11.73 13.44
N PHE A 444 8.10 -10.80 13.75
CA PHE A 444 6.88 -10.61 12.99
C PHE A 444 7.21 -10.10 11.58
N ALA A 445 6.56 -10.68 10.55
CA ALA A 445 6.76 -10.24 9.16
C ALA A 445 6.09 -8.91 8.88
N GLU A 446 4.95 -8.67 9.49
CA GLU A 446 4.08 -7.51 9.32
C GLU A 446 3.48 -7.09 10.68
N THR A 447 2.61 -6.08 10.69
CA THR A 447 1.85 -5.66 11.86
C THR A 447 1.05 -6.83 12.44
N PHE A 448 1.08 -6.99 13.76
CA PHE A 448 0.35 -8.06 14.45
C PHE A 448 -1.06 -7.60 14.82
N ASN A 449 -2.08 -8.16 14.17
CA ASN A 449 -3.48 -7.76 14.30
C ASN A 449 -4.43 -8.97 14.26
N TYR A 450 -5.72 -8.74 14.50
CA TYR A 450 -6.73 -9.81 14.56
C TYR A 450 -6.81 -10.68 13.29
N ILE A 451 -6.39 -10.16 12.12
CA ILE A 451 -6.43 -10.89 10.84
C ILE A 451 -5.38 -12.01 10.79
N ASN A 452 -4.17 -11.75 11.35
CA ASN A 452 -3.02 -12.66 11.27
C ASN A 452 -2.64 -13.29 12.62
N GLN A 453 -3.30 -12.87 13.70
CA GLN A 453 -3.00 -13.32 15.07
C GLN A 453 -2.99 -14.86 15.18
N ALA A 454 -4.04 -15.53 14.70
CA ALA A 454 -4.14 -16.99 14.79
C ALA A 454 -2.96 -17.70 14.08
N ASN A 455 -2.62 -17.23 12.85
CA ASN A 455 -1.52 -17.80 12.09
C ASN A 455 -0.16 -17.64 12.79
N HIS A 456 0.08 -16.46 13.40
CA HIS A 456 1.32 -16.22 14.15
C HIS A 456 1.39 -17.05 15.43
N THR A 457 0.30 -17.10 16.21
CA THR A 457 0.28 -17.85 17.46
C THR A 457 0.37 -19.36 17.26
N ASP A 458 -0.30 -19.89 16.25
CA ASP A 458 -0.23 -21.31 15.90
C ASP A 458 1.17 -21.69 15.39
N HIS A 459 1.78 -20.86 14.56
CA HIS A 459 3.14 -21.08 14.07
C HIS A 459 4.16 -21.03 15.21
N LEU A 460 4.03 -20.06 16.14
CA LEU A 460 4.86 -19.99 17.35
C LEU A 460 4.69 -21.24 18.22
N LEU A 461 3.45 -21.59 18.52
CA LEU A 461 3.14 -22.72 19.41
C LEU A 461 3.67 -24.03 18.83
N THR A 462 3.33 -24.33 17.56
CA THR A 462 3.73 -25.59 16.91
C THR A 462 5.24 -25.70 16.84
N HIS A 463 5.94 -24.67 16.39
CA HIS A 463 7.40 -24.71 16.28
C HIS A 463 8.09 -24.90 17.64
N ILE A 464 7.63 -24.20 18.68
CA ILE A 464 8.22 -24.32 20.02
C ILE A 464 7.97 -25.73 20.58
N LEU A 465 6.75 -26.26 20.48
CA LEU A 465 6.43 -27.61 20.97
C LEU A 465 7.20 -28.72 20.23
N ASP A 466 7.42 -28.52 18.91
CA ASP A 466 8.19 -29.48 18.10
C ASP A 466 9.68 -29.53 18.48
N HIS A 467 10.24 -28.41 18.97
CA HIS A 467 11.68 -28.29 19.28
C HIS A 467 11.99 -28.32 20.77
N THR A 468 11.00 -28.43 21.65
CA THR A 468 11.19 -28.51 23.10
C THR A 468 10.50 -29.71 23.69
N ARG A 469 10.94 -30.10 24.89
CA ARG A 469 10.25 -31.11 25.68
C ARG A 469 9.49 -30.47 26.83
N PRO A 470 8.37 -31.07 27.28
CA PRO A 470 7.71 -30.65 28.51
C PRO A 470 8.63 -30.94 29.71
N THR A 471 8.59 -30.07 30.71
CA THR A 471 9.42 -30.24 31.92
C THR A 471 8.91 -31.42 32.76
N GLN A 472 7.60 -31.58 32.90
CA GLN A 472 6.96 -32.72 33.52
C GLN A 472 6.51 -33.71 32.44
N LEU A 473 7.17 -34.88 32.42
CA LEU A 473 6.81 -35.96 31.50
C LEU A 473 5.56 -36.70 31.95
N ASP A 474 5.26 -36.67 33.25
CA ASP A 474 4.07 -37.30 33.84
C ASP A 474 3.23 -36.19 34.54
N ASP A 475 2.04 -35.96 34.03
CA ASP A 475 1.07 -34.99 34.57
C ASP A 475 0.15 -35.65 35.63
N GLY A 476 0.39 -36.94 35.97
CA GLY A 476 -0.42 -37.67 36.94
C GLY A 476 -1.87 -37.90 36.51
N LEU A 477 -2.27 -37.44 35.31
CA LEU A 477 -3.62 -37.63 34.80
C LEU A 477 -3.80 -39.03 34.23
N ARG A 478 -4.86 -39.71 34.68
CA ARG A 478 -5.25 -41.01 34.10
C ARG A 478 -5.66 -40.83 32.65
N PRO A 479 -5.48 -41.81 31.76
CA PRO A 479 -5.91 -41.72 30.35
C PRO A 479 -7.39 -41.36 30.19
N GLN A 480 -8.23 -41.69 31.17
CA GLN A 480 -9.67 -41.40 31.16
C GLN A 480 -10.01 -39.93 31.50
N ASP A 481 -9.10 -39.22 32.19
CA ASP A 481 -9.30 -37.85 32.64
C ASP A 481 -8.74 -36.85 31.60
N ARG A 482 -8.19 -37.34 30.50
CA ARG A 482 -7.65 -36.52 29.41
C ARG A 482 -8.72 -36.09 28.46
N LEU A 483 -8.58 -34.86 27.99
CA LEU A 483 -9.44 -34.33 26.92
C LEU A 483 -9.11 -35.03 25.60
N TRP A 484 -10.11 -35.23 24.76
CA TRP A 484 -9.95 -35.81 23.41
C TRP A 484 -9.01 -34.98 22.52
N SER A 485 -8.88 -33.68 22.84
CA SER A 485 -8.03 -32.71 22.14
C SER A 485 -6.57 -32.74 22.58
N ASP A 486 -6.23 -33.47 23.68
CA ASP A 486 -4.85 -33.56 24.13
C ASP A 486 -4.06 -34.44 23.17
N ALA A 487 -2.91 -33.92 22.71
CA ALA A 487 -2.05 -34.66 21.78
C ALA A 487 -1.68 -36.05 22.35
N PRO A 488 -1.86 -37.16 21.59
CA PRO A 488 -1.47 -38.48 22.06
C PRO A 488 0.03 -38.46 22.32
N ARG A 489 0.43 -38.77 23.58
CA ARG A 489 1.84 -39.01 23.90
C ARG A 489 2.30 -40.21 23.11
N LYS A 490 3.26 -40.04 22.22
CA LYS A 490 3.93 -41.16 21.58
C LYS A 490 4.58 -42.00 22.69
N ALA A 491 4.18 -43.28 22.79
CA ALA A 491 4.77 -44.18 23.72
C ALA A 491 6.29 -44.23 23.52
N PRO A 492 7.09 -44.23 24.59
CA PRO A 492 8.53 -44.38 24.48
C PRO A 492 8.83 -45.72 23.80
N GLY A 493 9.41 -45.71 22.61
CA GLY A 493 9.85 -46.91 21.90
C GLY A 493 9.38 -47.13 20.47
N LEU A 494 8.45 -46.35 19.92
CA LEU A 494 8.08 -46.44 18.50
C LEU A 494 8.60 -45.22 17.73
N GLY A 495 9.83 -45.33 17.20
CA GLY A 495 10.31 -44.54 16.07
C GLY A 495 10.25 -43.01 16.20
N GLY A 496 10.73 -42.46 17.29
CA GLY A 496 10.85 -41.00 17.46
C GLY A 496 12.23 -40.65 18.00
N GLU A 497 12.79 -39.55 17.53
CA GLU A 497 13.92 -38.87 18.15
C GLU A 497 13.75 -38.88 19.68
N ASP A 498 14.81 -39.22 20.42
CA ASP A 498 14.78 -39.26 21.87
C ASP A 498 14.26 -37.95 22.44
N ILE A 499 13.05 -37.98 23.00
CA ILE A 499 12.40 -36.80 23.62
C ILE A 499 13.33 -36.18 24.68
N HIS A 500 14.18 -37.01 25.30
CA HIS A 500 15.16 -36.57 26.29
C HIS A 500 16.28 -35.68 25.74
N THR A 501 16.53 -35.69 24.42
CA THR A 501 17.57 -34.87 23.80
C THR A 501 17.11 -33.44 23.53
N LYS A 502 15.79 -33.17 23.47
CA LYS A 502 15.26 -31.83 23.23
C LYS A 502 15.46 -30.95 24.47
N PRO A 503 15.80 -29.65 24.27
CA PRO A 503 15.97 -28.71 25.38
C PRO A 503 14.65 -28.37 26.06
N LEU A 504 14.74 -27.90 27.30
CA LEU A 504 13.61 -27.29 28.01
C LEU A 504 13.34 -25.85 27.47
N LEU A 505 12.07 -25.48 27.41
CA LEU A 505 11.70 -24.10 27.04
C LEU A 505 12.10 -23.12 28.16
N ARG A 506 12.91 -22.11 27.86
CA ARG A 506 13.41 -21.11 28.79
C ARG A 506 12.85 -19.73 28.56
N ALA A 507 12.95 -19.23 27.33
CA ALA A 507 12.51 -17.89 26.99
C ALA A 507 11.99 -17.79 25.56
N VAL A 508 11.06 -16.85 25.37
CA VAL A 508 10.55 -16.44 24.05
C VAL A 508 10.83 -14.94 23.86
N ILE A 509 11.54 -14.62 22.80
CA ILE A 509 11.88 -13.26 22.44
C ILE A 509 11.05 -12.87 21.23
N LEU A 510 10.23 -11.83 21.38
CA LEU A 510 9.39 -11.29 20.32
C LEU A 510 9.97 -9.99 19.80
N ASP A 511 10.38 -9.99 18.53
CA ASP A 511 10.85 -8.79 17.86
C ASP A 511 9.67 -8.00 17.28
N PHE A 512 9.33 -6.91 17.95
CA PHE A 512 8.23 -6.00 17.64
C PHE A 512 8.65 -4.83 16.73
N SER A 513 9.82 -4.88 16.11
CA SER A 513 10.30 -3.81 15.22
C SER A 513 9.32 -3.47 14.09
N ASN A 514 8.54 -4.47 13.64
CA ASN A 514 7.54 -4.33 12.58
C ASN A 514 6.09 -4.15 13.12
N VAL A 515 5.92 -4.14 14.46
CA VAL A 515 4.59 -4.07 15.10
C VAL A 515 4.38 -2.71 15.72
N ASN A 516 3.70 -1.82 15.02
CA ASN A 516 3.40 -0.47 15.51
C ASN A 516 2.17 -0.41 16.39
N VAL A 517 1.16 -1.23 16.08
CA VAL A 517 -0.13 -1.24 16.78
C VAL A 517 -0.52 -2.69 17.06
N ILE A 518 -1.05 -2.93 18.24
CA ILE A 518 -1.66 -4.21 18.64
C ILE A 518 -3.12 -3.96 19.00
N ASP A 519 -4.01 -4.83 18.52
CA ASP A 519 -5.43 -4.81 18.88
C ASP A 519 -5.73 -5.75 20.05
N MET A 520 -6.94 -5.64 20.60
CA MET A 520 -7.36 -6.40 21.77
C MET A 520 -7.35 -7.92 21.52
N THR A 521 -7.76 -8.36 20.33
CA THR A 521 -7.79 -9.77 19.94
C THR A 521 -6.38 -10.38 19.90
N SER A 522 -5.45 -9.63 19.29
CA SER A 522 -4.04 -10.06 19.20
C SER A 522 -3.37 -10.08 20.57
N LEU A 523 -3.68 -9.11 21.42
CA LEU A 523 -3.19 -9.08 22.80
C LEU A 523 -3.68 -10.29 23.59
N GLN A 524 -4.98 -10.62 23.49
CA GLN A 524 -5.54 -11.82 24.13
C GLN A 524 -4.90 -13.09 23.59
N GLY A 525 -4.67 -13.19 22.28
CA GLY A 525 -3.98 -14.31 21.67
C GLY A 525 -2.56 -14.52 22.20
N LEU A 526 -1.82 -13.43 22.49
CA LEU A 526 -0.51 -13.54 23.15
C LEU A 526 -0.63 -14.02 24.60
N VAL A 527 -1.65 -13.59 25.34
CA VAL A 527 -1.90 -14.07 26.71
C VAL A 527 -2.23 -15.57 26.70
N ASP A 528 -3.06 -16.00 25.75
CA ASP A 528 -3.43 -17.42 25.61
C ASP A 528 -2.22 -18.27 25.22
N LEU A 529 -1.38 -17.77 24.32
CA LEU A 529 -0.11 -18.41 23.95
C LEU A 529 0.82 -18.54 25.16
N ARG A 530 0.97 -17.46 25.95
CA ARG A 530 1.76 -17.50 27.20
C ARG A 530 1.24 -18.58 28.12
N ASN A 531 -0.06 -18.62 28.40
CA ASN A 531 -0.66 -19.59 29.28
C ASN A 531 -0.47 -21.06 28.83
N ARG A 532 -0.44 -21.27 27.48
CA ARG A 532 -0.16 -22.62 26.92
C ARG A 532 1.30 -23.00 27.06
N LEU A 533 2.23 -22.08 26.80
CA LEU A 533 3.66 -22.34 26.91
C LEU A 533 4.11 -22.44 28.38
N ASP A 534 3.51 -21.70 29.30
CA ASP A 534 3.76 -21.82 30.74
C ASP A 534 3.32 -23.21 31.25
N ARG A 535 2.19 -23.76 30.78
CA ARG A 535 1.78 -25.13 31.08
C ARG A 535 2.76 -26.17 30.56
N HIS A 536 3.34 -25.94 29.37
CA HIS A 536 4.36 -26.84 28.81
C HIS A 536 5.67 -26.79 29.58
N ALA A 537 6.05 -25.63 30.09
CA ALA A 537 7.29 -25.44 30.86
C ALA A 537 7.12 -25.65 32.38
N ALA A 538 5.90 -25.89 32.88
CA ALA A 538 5.62 -26.04 34.31
C ALA A 538 6.53 -27.09 34.99
N PRO A 539 7.05 -26.86 36.23
CA PRO A 539 6.74 -25.76 37.15
C PRO A 539 7.46 -24.44 36.87
N ALA A 540 8.44 -24.41 35.95
CA ALA A 540 9.13 -23.19 35.56
C ALA A 540 8.22 -22.36 34.62
N ALA A 541 8.20 -21.05 34.78
CA ALA A 541 7.51 -20.17 33.85
C ALA A 541 8.44 -19.71 32.72
N VAL A 542 7.87 -19.47 31.56
CA VAL A 542 8.57 -18.97 30.37
C VAL A 542 8.83 -17.48 30.51
N GLU A 543 10.03 -17.03 30.21
CA GLU A 543 10.34 -15.59 30.14
C GLU A 543 10.03 -15.01 28.79
N TRP A 544 9.34 -13.84 28.80
CA TRP A 544 8.90 -13.15 27.61
C TRP A 544 9.62 -11.83 27.46
N HIS A 545 10.56 -11.79 26.49
CA HIS A 545 11.32 -10.60 26.14
C HIS A 545 10.76 -9.94 24.90
N PHE A 546 10.72 -8.63 24.89
CA PHE A 546 10.24 -7.82 23.76
C PHE A 546 11.32 -6.87 23.33
N SER A 547 11.66 -6.89 22.04
CA SER A 547 12.60 -5.93 21.45
C SER A 547 11.89 -5.00 20.49
N GLY A 548 12.35 -3.74 20.39
CA GLY A 548 11.91 -2.80 19.38
C GLY A 548 10.46 -2.30 19.52
N VAL A 549 9.87 -2.30 20.71
CA VAL A 549 8.51 -1.78 20.95
C VAL A 549 8.54 -0.25 20.90
N GLN A 550 8.28 0.35 19.74
CA GLN A 550 8.36 1.79 19.52
C GLN A 550 7.09 2.54 19.96
N SER A 551 5.92 1.94 19.78
CA SER A 551 4.64 2.58 20.10
C SER A 551 4.36 2.58 21.60
N ARG A 552 4.09 3.78 22.16
CA ARG A 552 3.67 3.93 23.56
C ARG A 552 2.40 3.12 23.88
N TRP A 553 1.45 3.12 22.96
CA TRP A 553 0.18 2.40 23.12
C TRP A 553 0.39 0.88 23.13
N THR A 554 1.18 0.35 22.20
CA THR A 554 1.54 -1.07 22.16
C THR A 554 2.25 -1.50 23.44
N ARG A 555 3.17 -0.67 23.94
CA ARG A 555 3.87 -0.94 25.20
C ARG A 555 2.91 -0.94 26.39
N GLN A 556 2.00 0.02 26.48
CA GLN A 556 1.00 0.06 27.56
C GLN A 556 0.07 -1.17 27.52
N SER A 557 -0.37 -1.59 26.33
CA SER A 557 -1.20 -2.77 26.16
C SER A 557 -0.49 -4.05 26.65
N LEU A 558 0.78 -4.23 26.28
CA LEU A 558 1.59 -5.35 26.75
C LEU A 558 1.80 -5.32 28.28
N VAL A 559 2.04 -4.14 28.87
CA VAL A 559 2.17 -3.94 30.31
C VAL A 559 0.87 -4.30 31.02
N PHE A 560 -0.27 -3.86 30.47
CA PHE A 560 -1.60 -4.18 31.02
C PHE A 560 -1.88 -5.69 30.98
N ALA A 561 -1.44 -6.39 29.96
CA ALA A 561 -1.52 -7.85 29.85
C ALA A 561 -0.52 -8.60 30.74
N GLY A 562 0.26 -7.90 31.56
CA GLY A 562 1.19 -8.51 32.52
C GLY A 562 2.55 -8.89 31.94
N PHE A 563 2.91 -8.42 30.73
CA PHE A 563 4.22 -8.64 30.14
C PHE A 563 5.28 -7.61 30.62
N GLY A 564 6.55 -7.95 30.40
CA GLY A 564 7.69 -7.08 30.67
C GLY A 564 8.30 -7.24 32.06
N ARG A 565 7.81 -8.16 32.88
CA ARG A 565 8.35 -8.50 34.19
C ARG A 565 8.70 -9.97 34.28
N PRO A 566 9.66 -10.35 35.15
CA PRO A 566 9.91 -11.75 35.46
C PRO A 566 8.65 -12.41 36.01
N SER A 567 8.52 -13.71 35.76
CA SER A 567 7.41 -14.51 36.25
C SER A 567 7.43 -14.58 37.78
N THR A 568 6.26 -14.40 38.39
CA THR A 568 6.11 -14.37 39.86
C THR A 568 6.23 -15.74 40.55
N SER A 569 6.29 -16.85 39.81
CA SER A 569 6.31 -18.19 40.34
C SER A 569 7.64 -18.57 41.05
N ASN A 570 8.69 -17.76 40.95
CA ASN A 570 9.97 -17.95 41.59
C ASN A 570 10.45 -16.67 42.28
N LEU A 571 9.67 -16.18 43.26
CA LEU A 571 10.08 -15.01 44.06
C LEU A 571 11.36 -15.24 44.85
N ASP A 572 11.66 -16.49 45.23
CA ASP A 572 12.91 -16.85 45.92
C ASP A 572 14.12 -16.85 44.98
N ALA A 573 13.93 -17.12 43.69
CA ALA A 573 14.97 -16.98 42.65
C ALA A 573 15.22 -15.51 42.23
N LEU A 574 14.29 -14.60 42.51
CA LEU A 574 14.41 -13.16 42.21
C LEU A 574 15.44 -12.43 43.10
N GLY A 575 15.85 -13.02 44.26
CA GLY A 575 16.86 -12.42 45.13
C GLY A 575 18.22 -12.16 44.44
N ASN A 576 18.52 -12.88 43.39
CA ASN A 576 19.75 -12.78 42.62
C ASN A 576 19.58 -12.24 41.19
N TRP A 577 18.36 -11.86 40.82
CA TRP A 577 18.11 -11.33 39.47
C TRP A 577 18.47 -9.85 39.39
N CYS A 578 19.37 -9.51 38.46
CA CYS A 578 19.78 -8.12 38.19
C CYS A 578 19.25 -7.68 36.83
N PRO A 579 18.43 -6.61 36.78
CA PRO A 579 17.97 -6.09 35.50
C PRO A 579 19.15 -5.60 34.64
N ALA A 580 19.11 -5.93 33.34
CA ALA A 580 20.04 -5.37 32.36
C ALA A 580 19.34 -4.22 31.61
N TYR A 581 20.01 -3.06 31.57
CA TYR A 581 19.49 -1.90 30.85
C TYR A 581 20.49 -1.47 29.80
N SER A 582 19.98 -1.10 28.62
CA SER A 582 20.79 -0.36 27.66
C SER A 582 20.95 1.07 28.18
N VAL A 583 22.17 1.57 28.21
CA VAL A 583 22.50 2.89 28.73
C VAL A 583 23.08 3.78 27.63
N SER A 584 22.83 5.07 27.72
CA SER A 584 23.41 6.08 26.83
C SER A 584 23.94 7.25 27.61
N THR A 585 24.82 8.01 27.01
CA THR A 585 25.28 9.27 27.59
C THR A 585 24.17 10.31 27.58
N SER A 586 23.89 10.94 28.72
CA SER A 586 22.92 12.03 28.77
C SER A 586 23.50 13.26 28.06
N PHE A 587 22.70 13.89 27.19
CA PHE A 587 22.98 15.21 26.65
C PHE A 587 22.76 16.26 27.74
N ALA A 588 23.71 16.46 28.61
CA ALA A 588 23.71 17.56 29.56
C ALA A 588 24.19 18.86 28.86
N GLY A 589 23.37 19.38 27.94
CA GLY A 589 23.71 20.59 27.19
C GLY A 589 22.69 21.70 27.27
N ALA A 590 21.55 21.48 27.96
CA ALA A 590 20.60 22.53 28.25
C ALA A 590 20.58 22.75 29.76
N THR A 591 20.95 23.92 30.17
CA THR A 591 20.76 24.52 31.50
C THR A 591 19.35 24.23 32.06
N LEU A 592 19.21 23.11 32.73
CA LEU A 592 18.20 22.91 33.73
C LEU A 592 18.92 22.53 35.00
N ASN A 593 19.22 23.57 35.82
CA ASN A 593 19.49 23.45 37.24
C ASN A 593 18.29 22.82 37.92
N GLN A 594 18.11 21.53 37.79
CA GLN A 594 17.38 20.71 38.71
C GLN A 594 18.24 19.47 38.92
N GLU A 595 18.82 19.41 40.11
CA GLU A 595 19.32 18.20 40.71
C GLU A 595 18.23 17.15 40.70
N TYR A 596 18.11 16.41 39.56
CA TYR A 596 17.41 15.16 39.53
C TYR A 596 18.37 14.12 40.09
N GLU A 597 18.43 14.00 41.41
CA GLU A 597 18.95 12.79 42.02
C GLU A 597 18.01 11.64 41.61
N PRO A 598 18.46 10.69 40.82
CA PRO A 598 17.72 9.44 40.71
C PRO A 598 17.97 8.68 42.00
N ASN A 599 17.10 8.81 42.96
CA ASN A 599 16.97 7.84 44.04
C ASN A 599 16.54 6.50 43.44
N LEU A 600 17.50 5.80 42.86
CA LEU A 600 17.37 4.43 42.37
C LEU A 600 17.60 3.41 43.51
N ARG A 601 17.01 3.68 44.66
CA ARG A 601 16.87 2.67 45.71
C ARG A 601 15.39 2.34 45.83
N ARG A 602 14.93 1.28 45.21
CA ARG A 602 13.59 0.76 45.42
C ARG A 602 13.67 -0.59 46.13
N LYS A 603 13.13 -0.63 47.34
CA LYS A 603 12.96 -1.83 48.14
C LYS A 603 11.58 -2.44 47.88
N TYR A 604 11.48 -3.74 47.86
CA TYR A 604 10.17 -4.39 47.83
C TYR A 604 9.44 -4.11 49.15
N VAL A 605 8.30 -3.49 49.06
CA VAL A 605 7.39 -3.34 50.18
C VAL A 605 6.13 -4.13 49.84
N THR A 606 5.79 -5.12 50.65
CA THR A 606 4.50 -5.79 50.61
C THR A 606 3.51 -4.92 51.39
N GLU A 607 2.58 -4.24 50.71
CA GLU A 607 1.41 -3.64 51.37
C GLU A 607 0.26 -4.64 51.40
N GLU A 608 -0.55 -4.62 52.47
CA GLU A 608 -1.63 -5.56 52.74
C GLU A 608 -2.81 -5.55 51.78
N ASP A 609 -2.85 -4.61 50.80
CA ASP A 609 -3.94 -4.47 49.84
C ASP A 609 -3.65 -5.02 48.41
N GLY A 610 -2.71 -5.93 48.27
CA GLY A 610 -2.52 -6.65 46.99
C GLY A 610 -1.80 -5.90 45.89
N GLU A 611 -1.49 -4.60 46.02
CA GLU A 611 -0.62 -3.86 45.10
C GLU A 611 0.85 -3.90 45.54
N ARG A 612 1.66 -4.61 44.77
CA ARG A 612 3.11 -4.67 45.00
C ARG A 612 3.77 -3.46 44.36
N ARG A 613 4.22 -2.50 45.16
CA ARG A 613 5.11 -1.41 44.72
C ARG A 613 6.58 -1.79 44.93
N TYR A 614 7.38 -1.63 43.90
CA TYR A 614 8.82 -1.83 43.98
C TYR A 614 9.52 -0.53 44.39
N THR A 615 10.20 -0.53 45.52
CA THR A 615 11.16 0.55 45.87
C THR A 615 12.58 -0.02 45.82
N THR A 616 13.49 0.59 45.11
CA THR A 616 14.85 0.10 44.94
C THR A 616 15.81 0.68 45.95
N ASP A 617 16.47 -0.16 46.74
CA ASP A 617 17.73 0.12 47.41
C ASP A 617 18.86 -0.55 46.62
N ALA A 618 19.07 -0.21 45.37
CA ALA A 618 20.24 -0.67 44.67
C ALA A 618 21.40 0.26 44.95
N LYS A 619 22.45 -0.24 45.54
CA LYS A 619 23.76 0.40 45.46
C LYS A 619 24.04 0.61 43.99
N ASP A 620 24.32 1.87 43.64
CA ASP A 620 24.61 2.29 42.28
C ASP A 620 25.71 1.38 41.66
N PRO A 621 25.42 0.55 40.67
CA PRO A 621 26.45 -0.26 40.03
C PRO A 621 27.43 0.59 39.19
N THR A 622 27.21 1.91 39.10
CA THR A 622 27.99 2.83 38.31
C THR A 622 29.22 3.41 39.07
N ASN A 623 29.47 3.02 40.32
CA ASN A 623 30.63 3.49 41.07
C ASN A 623 31.98 2.92 40.61
N GLY A 624 32.07 2.33 39.43
CA GLY A 624 33.26 1.70 38.89
C GLY A 624 33.85 2.30 37.61
N VAL A 625 33.21 3.24 36.96
CA VAL A 625 33.72 3.82 35.71
C VAL A 625 33.64 5.35 35.76
N THR A 626 34.58 5.96 36.46
CA THR A 626 34.92 7.38 36.29
C THR A 626 35.68 7.55 34.97
N MET A 627 34.95 7.80 33.89
CA MET A 627 35.51 8.44 32.71
C MET A 627 35.63 9.93 33.01
N GLU A 628 36.84 10.46 32.96
CA GLU A 628 37.12 11.89 33.03
C GLU A 628 36.34 12.65 31.97
N GLY A 629 35.38 13.43 32.41
CA GLY A 629 34.49 14.28 31.59
C GLY A 629 33.01 13.93 31.82
N LYS A 630 32.42 14.54 32.80
CA LYS A 630 31.00 14.81 33.13
C LYS A 630 29.90 14.29 32.18
N ARG A 631 30.01 13.09 31.63
CA ARG A 631 28.93 12.45 30.86
C ARG A 631 28.27 11.40 31.73
N ARG A 632 27.10 11.73 32.28
CA ARG A 632 26.29 10.79 33.05
C ARG A 632 25.65 9.75 32.09
N THR A 633 25.77 8.49 32.37
CA THR A 633 25.04 7.41 31.66
C THR A 633 23.66 7.25 32.27
N VAL A 634 22.65 7.18 31.42
CA VAL A 634 21.26 6.98 31.83
C VAL A 634 20.65 5.80 31.07
N PRO A 635 19.74 5.01 31.70
CA PRO A 635 19.03 3.96 30.98
C PRO A 635 18.18 4.56 29.86
N ILE A 636 18.17 3.91 28.69
CA ILE A 636 17.39 4.38 27.55
C ILE A 636 15.90 4.21 27.82
N TYR A 637 15.47 3.03 28.26
CA TYR A 637 14.13 2.78 28.78
C TYR A 637 14.05 1.39 29.45
N GLY A 638 12.88 1.01 29.96
CA GLY A 638 12.70 -0.30 30.58
C GLY A 638 12.99 -0.35 32.07
N VAL A 639 13.18 0.79 32.74
CA VAL A 639 13.57 0.88 34.17
C VAL A 639 12.63 0.12 35.08
N ASP A 640 11.32 0.18 34.82
CA ASP A 640 10.25 -0.51 35.56
C ASP A 640 9.80 -1.82 34.91
N ARG A 641 10.30 -2.11 33.69
CA ARG A 641 9.97 -3.28 32.90
C ARG A 641 11.19 -3.82 32.17
N PRO A 642 12.01 -4.63 32.85
CA PRO A 642 13.32 -5.06 32.38
C PRO A 642 13.30 -5.95 31.13
N PHE A 643 12.16 -6.57 30.79
CA PHE A 643 12.03 -7.42 29.60
C PHE A 643 11.58 -6.66 28.34
N PHE A 644 11.51 -5.32 28.42
CA PHE A 644 11.43 -4.47 27.24
C PHE A 644 12.81 -3.94 26.87
N HIS A 645 13.31 -4.32 25.71
CA HIS A 645 14.65 -4.00 25.21
C HIS A 645 14.59 -3.03 24.04
N VAL A 646 15.64 -2.23 23.88
CA VAL A 646 15.76 -1.28 22.77
C VAL A 646 15.95 -2.02 21.46
N ASP A 647 16.87 -2.99 21.47
CA ASP A 647 17.19 -3.79 20.30
C ASP A 647 17.13 -5.29 20.57
N LEU A 648 17.31 -6.07 19.51
CA LEU A 648 17.24 -7.52 19.58
C LEU A 648 18.47 -8.12 20.27
N VAL A 649 19.64 -7.49 20.13
CA VAL A 649 20.90 -7.99 20.72
C VAL A 649 20.78 -7.99 22.24
N ASP A 650 20.36 -6.84 22.81
CA ASP A 650 20.14 -6.72 24.26
C ASP A 650 19.11 -7.72 24.78
N ALA A 651 18.03 -7.95 24.00
CA ALA A 651 16.99 -8.91 24.38
C ALA A 651 17.54 -10.35 24.44
N VAL A 652 18.33 -10.73 23.45
CA VAL A 652 18.92 -12.07 23.38
C VAL A 652 19.97 -12.26 24.46
N ASP A 653 20.84 -11.28 24.67
CA ASP A 653 21.88 -11.37 25.70
C ASP A 653 21.28 -11.49 27.10
N ALA A 654 20.19 -10.77 27.38
CA ALA A 654 19.47 -10.89 28.64
C ALA A 654 18.84 -12.30 28.79
N ALA A 655 18.11 -12.76 27.79
CA ALA A 655 17.44 -14.07 27.80
C ALA A 655 18.45 -15.24 27.92
N VAL A 656 19.57 -15.18 27.19
CA VAL A 656 20.62 -16.21 27.24
C VAL A 656 21.30 -16.24 28.58
N ARG A 657 21.60 -15.06 29.17
CA ARG A 657 22.21 -14.99 30.51
C ARG A 657 21.31 -15.63 31.56
N ASP A 658 20.01 -15.31 31.54
CA ASP A 658 19.05 -15.82 32.50
C ASP A 658 18.79 -17.33 32.29
N ALA A 659 18.76 -17.79 31.01
CA ALA A 659 18.67 -19.21 30.70
C ALA A 659 19.87 -20.02 31.19
N LYS A 660 21.10 -19.52 30.99
CA LYS A 660 22.33 -20.19 31.50
C LYS A 660 22.32 -20.31 33.01
N LYS A 661 21.95 -19.27 33.73
CA LYS A 661 21.87 -19.28 35.20
C LYS A 661 20.88 -20.32 35.69
N ARG A 662 19.69 -20.43 35.07
CA ARG A 662 18.69 -21.44 35.41
C ARG A 662 19.18 -22.86 35.12
N ASP A 663 19.98 -23.07 34.08
CA ASP A 663 20.55 -24.37 33.76
C ASP A 663 21.68 -24.75 34.73
N GLU A 664 22.44 -23.82 35.26
CA GLU A 664 23.43 -24.01 36.33
C GLU A 664 22.73 -24.36 37.65
N ASP A 665 21.71 -23.61 38.04
CA ASP A 665 20.90 -23.89 39.24
C ASP A 665 20.25 -25.28 39.18
N TRP A 666 19.72 -25.67 38.00
CA TRP A 666 19.15 -27.00 37.78
C TRP A 666 20.19 -28.13 37.96
N ARG A 667 21.42 -27.94 37.45
CA ARG A 667 22.50 -28.95 37.62
C ARG A 667 22.96 -29.09 39.06
N THR A 668 22.94 -28.03 39.84
CA THR A 668 23.31 -28.03 41.25
C THR A 668 22.22 -28.64 42.14
N CYS A 669 20.94 -28.52 41.75
CA CYS A 669 19.81 -29.09 42.50
C CYS A 669 19.41 -30.50 42.07
N ALA A 670 19.92 -31.03 40.94
CA ALA A 670 19.68 -32.40 40.55
C ALA A 670 20.38 -33.34 41.53
N PRO A 671 19.67 -34.26 42.23
CA PRO A 671 20.31 -35.23 43.14
C PRO A 671 21.33 -36.02 42.31
N SER A 672 22.60 -36.01 42.74
CA SER A 672 23.66 -36.86 42.19
C SER A 672 23.12 -38.28 42.11
N ALA A 673 22.99 -38.81 40.89
CA ALA A 673 22.69 -40.21 40.69
C ALA A 673 23.83 -40.99 41.36
N THR A 674 23.60 -41.38 42.60
CA THR A 674 24.52 -42.24 43.36
C THR A 674 24.66 -43.53 42.58
N SER A 675 25.90 -43.75 42.15
CA SER A 675 26.41 -45.05 41.76
C SER A 675 26.07 -46.08 42.87
N HIS A 676 24.98 -46.81 42.66
CA HIS A 676 24.84 -48.08 43.41
C HIS A 676 25.79 -49.03 42.72
N GLY A 677 26.89 -49.27 43.47
CA GLY A 677 27.88 -50.25 43.16
C GLY A 677 27.26 -51.64 43.03
N ASN A 678 27.69 -52.34 42.04
CA ASN A 678 27.75 -53.75 42.00
C ASN A 678 28.68 -54.23 43.17
N ASP A 679 28.11 -54.72 44.22
CA ASP A 679 28.78 -55.65 45.08
C ASP A 679 27.69 -56.60 45.64
N ALA A 680 27.80 -57.84 45.22
CA ALA A 680 27.64 -59.08 46.01
C ALA A 680 27.01 -60.22 45.21
N VAL A 681 27.88 -61.19 44.93
CA VAL A 681 27.70 -62.67 44.92
C VAL A 681 26.71 -63.26 43.95
#